data_1ceada8ccaa4dc89cd614fed7987cf75
#
_entry.id   1ceada8ccaa4dc89cd614fed7987cf75
#
_cell.length_a   1.000
_cell.length_b   1.000
_cell.length_c   1.000
_cell.angle_alpha   90.00
_cell.angle_beta   90.00
_cell.angle_gamma   90.00
#
_symmetry.space_group_name_H-M   'P 1'
#
loop_
_entity.id
_entity.type
_entity.pdbx_description
1 polymer ?
#
loop_
_entity_poly.entity_id
_entity_poly.type
_entity_poly.pdbx_seq_one_letter_code
_entity_poly.pdbx_strand_id
1 'polypeptide(L)'
;MPEDRLYLIDTFAFIFRSYFALAHSRSAGKDLKNGSAYVFTRMVLQILAKHKPTHIACVFDTPEPTFRHEIYPEYKANRDAMPEDLRPQIPMIRQLVEALNIPIVELHGYEADDVMGTLARESAAMGLAAVIVSPDKDLLQLVDDDLHIQVLNTKDGEVWHDREGVKTRMGVWPEQVVDFLSLVGDASDNVKGVPGIGEKGAALLLEKFGNLAGVIAAKADLKPKQREGLETAAEWLDLTQRLVTVVTDLKLALHPRDLAYAGVDEAKARETFKELGFQTLTKEFTQSAQQAGSERKYRAAASLADLEAAVVACRAAGRFGLDTETTSIDPTRGHIVGLSLAWAPNEGLYVPLAHLKPATADTEGSLPGLLPDSGLPETLLDLRGDAGAFFAELAPHLDPRNLPFKEARRILAPLLADAAIGKCGQNLKYDFQVLTRHGLPVAGLVDDSMVLSFLLESGVRHNLDDLSVRLLDVKPIAFEEIVGKGKGQKRFDEADFEHAVQYAAEDADLALRLCDNLRAKLTDEQLHLLYEEVDLPLVEVLAALEGHGVRLDLKVLAQLAVRMHGERKRAEARVLELAGEPFNLNSPTQLGAILFGKLGYKPVKFTGKTKAPSTDEDVLQELAKEQGAEIASELLRHRQMVKLLGTYVEALPLMVNPITGRVHTRLHQAAVASGRLASSDPNLQNIPIRTEEGRAIRGAIVPEPGWVLLDADYSQIELRVVAA
;
A
#
# COMPACT_ATOMS: atom_id res chain seq x y z
N MET A 1 4.40 10.98 -36.95
CA MET A 1 5.43 11.55 -36.04
C MET A 1 6.69 10.71 -36.16
N PRO A 2 7.92 11.27 -36.04
CA PRO A 2 9.15 10.50 -35.97
C PRO A 2 9.06 9.38 -34.91
N GLU A 3 9.75 8.25 -35.14
CA GLU A 3 9.82 7.17 -34.13
C GLU A 3 10.62 7.60 -32.91
N ASP A 4 11.64 8.44 -33.11
CA ASP A 4 12.48 8.97 -32.04
C ASP A 4 11.86 10.22 -31.41
N ARG A 5 11.76 10.21 -30.06
CA ARG A 5 11.11 11.28 -29.29
C ARG A 5 11.94 11.65 -28.05
N LEU A 6 12.12 12.96 -27.88
CA LEU A 6 12.68 13.55 -26.68
C LEU A 6 11.54 13.97 -25.73
N TYR A 7 11.54 13.41 -24.50
CA TYR A 7 10.64 13.81 -23.45
C TYR A 7 11.36 14.74 -22.46
N LEU A 8 10.83 15.94 -22.27
CA LEU A 8 11.36 16.95 -21.37
C LEU A 8 10.40 17.09 -20.19
N ILE A 9 10.80 16.62 -19.01
CA ILE A 9 9.97 16.62 -17.81
C ILE A 9 10.23 17.93 -17.03
N ASP A 10 9.16 18.72 -16.84
CA ASP A 10 9.14 19.83 -15.90
C ASP A 10 9.15 19.27 -14.48
N THR A 11 10.34 19.26 -13.89
CA THR A 11 10.57 18.51 -12.66
C THR A 11 9.89 19.15 -11.45
N PHE A 12 9.91 20.47 -11.33
CA PHE A 12 9.26 21.13 -10.20
C PHE A 12 7.75 21.05 -10.25
N ALA A 13 7.13 21.09 -11.42
CA ALA A 13 5.69 20.84 -11.55
C ALA A 13 5.31 19.43 -11.05
N PHE A 14 6.14 18.42 -11.34
CA PHE A 14 5.95 17.05 -10.84
C PHE A 14 6.20 16.95 -9.33
N ILE A 15 7.22 17.61 -8.80
CA ILE A 15 7.54 17.64 -7.38
C ILE A 15 6.39 18.26 -6.58
N PHE A 16 5.92 19.45 -6.95
CA PHE A 16 4.80 20.09 -6.26
C PHE A 16 3.51 19.25 -6.38
N ARG A 17 3.24 18.68 -7.54
CA ARG A 17 2.10 17.80 -7.74
C ARG A 17 2.17 16.58 -6.80
N SER A 18 3.32 15.93 -6.69
CA SER A 18 3.53 14.79 -5.79
C SER A 18 3.34 15.19 -4.33
N TYR A 19 3.80 16.37 -3.95
CA TYR A 19 3.64 16.91 -2.62
C TYR A 19 2.17 17.18 -2.28
N PHE A 20 1.43 17.84 -3.15
CA PHE A 20 0.01 18.13 -2.92
C PHE A 20 -0.89 16.89 -3.02
N ALA A 21 -0.52 15.87 -3.77
CA ALA A 21 -1.23 14.60 -3.80
C ALA A 21 -1.28 13.92 -2.42
N LEU A 22 -0.30 14.19 -1.56
CA LEU A 22 -0.20 13.64 -0.20
C LEU A 22 -0.78 14.54 0.90
N ALA A 23 -1.37 15.69 0.55
CA ALA A 23 -1.88 16.66 1.52
C ALA A 23 -2.85 16.05 2.55
N HIS A 24 -3.73 15.14 2.13
CA HIS A 24 -4.66 14.45 3.03
C HIS A 24 -3.94 13.51 4.01
N SER A 25 -2.91 12.81 3.58
CA SER A 25 -2.13 11.92 4.46
C SER A 25 -1.32 12.71 5.49
N ARG A 26 -0.79 13.90 5.12
CA ARG A 26 -0.12 14.82 6.04
C ARG A 26 -1.08 15.41 7.06
N SER A 27 -2.26 15.85 6.65
CA SER A 27 -3.28 16.36 7.57
C SER A 27 -3.80 15.30 8.56
N ALA A 28 -3.64 14.02 8.24
CA ALA A 28 -3.92 12.89 9.13
C ALA A 28 -2.75 12.54 10.08
N GLY A 29 -1.69 13.37 10.13
CA GLY A 29 -0.56 13.19 11.06
C GLY A 29 0.44 12.11 10.65
N LYS A 30 0.43 11.63 9.40
CA LYS A 30 1.41 10.65 8.91
C LYS A 30 2.74 11.36 8.62
N ASP A 31 3.82 10.84 9.19
CA ASP A 31 5.18 11.24 8.83
C ASP A 31 5.53 10.70 7.42
N LEU A 32 5.72 11.62 6.47
CA LEU A 32 5.97 11.31 5.07
C LEU A 32 7.33 11.90 4.64
N LYS A 33 8.40 11.62 5.39
CA LYS A 33 9.76 12.16 5.17
C LYS A 33 10.25 12.07 3.73
N ASN A 34 9.80 11.06 2.97
CA ASN A 34 10.18 10.81 1.58
C ASN A 34 8.98 10.54 0.65
N GLY A 35 7.77 10.85 1.11
CA GLY A 35 6.54 10.51 0.40
C GLY A 35 6.42 11.21 -0.97
N SER A 36 6.83 12.47 -1.08
CA SER A 36 6.78 13.20 -2.35
C SER A 36 7.79 12.63 -3.34
N ALA A 37 8.99 12.26 -2.87
CA ALA A 37 10.01 11.60 -3.68
C ALA A 37 9.49 10.25 -4.23
N TYR A 38 8.80 9.46 -3.42
CA TYR A 38 8.16 8.21 -3.86
C TYR A 38 7.11 8.44 -4.96
N VAL A 39 6.17 9.37 -4.74
CA VAL A 39 5.11 9.65 -5.73
C VAL A 39 5.69 10.22 -7.02
N PHE A 40 6.69 11.11 -6.93
CA PHE A 40 7.44 11.61 -8.07
C PHE A 40 8.03 10.47 -8.90
N THR A 41 8.76 9.55 -8.24
CA THR A 41 9.37 8.39 -8.89
C THR A 41 8.33 7.53 -9.62
N ARG A 42 7.19 7.26 -8.97
CA ARG A 42 6.07 6.51 -9.59
C ARG A 42 5.54 7.20 -10.84
N MET A 43 5.41 8.54 -10.83
CA MET A 43 4.94 9.31 -11.99
C MET A 43 5.94 9.23 -13.15
N VAL A 44 7.25 9.34 -12.87
CA VAL A 44 8.30 9.22 -13.89
C VAL A 44 8.33 7.81 -14.46
N LEU A 45 8.31 6.76 -13.63
CA LEU A 45 8.26 5.36 -14.08
C LEU A 45 7.03 5.07 -14.96
N GLN A 46 5.90 5.70 -14.68
CA GLN A 46 4.70 5.57 -15.51
C GLN A 46 4.92 6.16 -16.92
N ILE A 47 5.60 7.30 -17.01
CA ILE A 47 5.97 7.91 -18.31
C ILE A 47 6.90 6.97 -19.08
N LEU A 48 7.95 6.47 -18.43
CA LEU A 48 8.91 5.55 -19.04
C LEU A 48 8.23 4.28 -19.57
N ALA A 49 7.36 3.67 -18.77
CA ALA A 49 6.68 2.43 -19.12
C ALA A 49 5.69 2.61 -20.28
N LYS A 50 4.93 3.72 -20.26
CA LYS A 50 3.85 3.96 -21.22
C LYS A 50 4.35 4.52 -22.55
N HIS A 51 5.27 5.48 -22.51
CA HIS A 51 5.70 6.22 -23.70
C HIS A 51 7.00 5.73 -24.31
N LYS A 52 7.82 4.97 -23.55
CA LYS A 52 9.08 4.39 -23.98
C LYS A 52 9.96 5.39 -24.76
N PRO A 53 10.35 6.51 -24.11
CA PRO A 53 11.10 7.57 -24.77
C PRO A 53 12.46 7.06 -25.27
N THR A 54 12.88 7.49 -26.47
CA THR A 54 14.24 7.25 -26.96
C THR A 54 15.24 8.25 -26.39
N HIS A 55 14.76 9.45 -26.04
CA HIS A 55 15.51 10.50 -25.38
C HIS A 55 14.66 11.10 -24.27
N ILE A 56 15.27 11.45 -23.13
CA ILE A 56 14.56 12.02 -22.00
C ILE A 56 15.49 12.91 -21.16
N ALA A 57 14.93 13.94 -20.55
CA ALA A 57 15.61 14.70 -19.49
C ALA A 57 14.61 15.15 -18.42
N CYS A 58 15.06 15.24 -17.17
CA CYS A 58 14.42 15.99 -16.12
C CYS A 58 15.03 17.40 -16.06
N VAL A 59 14.21 18.41 -16.31
CA VAL A 59 14.66 19.82 -16.31
C VAL A 59 14.32 20.44 -14.97
N PHE A 60 15.34 21.02 -14.31
CA PHE A 60 15.22 21.62 -12.98
C PHE A 60 15.37 23.13 -13.04
N ASP A 61 14.57 23.84 -12.26
CA ASP A 61 14.88 25.24 -11.93
C ASP A 61 16.05 25.29 -10.96
N THR A 62 16.81 26.38 -11.04
CA THR A 62 17.88 26.67 -10.07
C THR A 62 17.36 27.62 -8.98
N PRO A 63 17.95 27.58 -7.77
CA PRO A 63 17.49 28.44 -6.66
C PRO A 63 17.83 29.91 -6.82
N GLU A 64 18.68 30.24 -7.78
CA GLU A 64 19.15 31.64 -8.01
C GLU A 64 18.07 32.43 -8.77
N PRO A 65 18.06 33.78 -8.60
CA PRO A 65 17.21 34.65 -9.39
C PRO A 65 17.48 34.53 -10.89
N THR A 66 16.42 34.53 -11.68
CA THR A 66 16.51 34.48 -13.14
C THR A 66 16.55 35.88 -13.75
N PHE A 67 16.86 36.01 -15.04
CA PHE A 67 16.84 37.27 -15.74
C PHE A 67 15.50 38.02 -15.61
N ARG A 68 14.36 37.26 -15.42
CA ARG A 68 13.04 37.85 -15.18
C ARG A 68 13.00 38.65 -13.86
N HIS A 69 13.66 38.15 -12.82
CA HIS A 69 13.78 38.88 -11.54
C HIS A 69 14.68 40.14 -11.67
N GLU A 70 15.67 40.07 -12.55
CA GLU A 70 16.55 41.24 -12.81
C GLU A 70 15.78 42.36 -13.49
N ILE A 71 14.93 42.04 -14.48
CA ILE A 71 14.15 43.07 -15.19
C ILE A 71 12.85 43.46 -14.48
N TYR A 72 12.33 42.59 -13.59
CA TYR A 72 11.11 42.82 -12.81
C TYR A 72 11.23 42.18 -11.41
N PRO A 73 11.71 42.94 -10.41
CA PRO A 73 11.94 42.40 -9.06
C PRO A 73 10.71 41.83 -8.36
N GLU A 74 9.50 42.23 -8.77
CA GLU A 74 8.23 41.71 -8.23
C GLU A 74 7.79 40.40 -8.90
N TYR A 75 8.55 39.88 -9.87
CA TYR A 75 8.24 38.61 -10.57
C TYR A 75 8.18 37.47 -9.55
N LYS A 76 7.08 36.72 -9.56
CA LYS A 76 6.79 35.58 -8.64
C LYS A 76 6.83 35.96 -7.12
N ALA A 77 6.82 37.26 -6.76
CA ALA A 77 6.86 37.68 -5.36
C ALA A 77 5.63 37.29 -4.53
N ASN A 78 4.54 36.94 -5.17
CA ASN A 78 3.29 36.43 -4.56
C ASN A 78 3.26 34.92 -4.34
N ARG A 79 4.29 34.19 -4.75
CA ARG A 79 4.37 32.73 -4.55
C ARG A 79 4.76 32.43 -3.10
N ASP A 80 4.09 31.42 -2.52
CA ASP A 80 4.46 30.91 -1.21
C ASP A 80 5.85 30.26 -1.24
N ALA A 81 6.57 30.37 -0.12
CA ALA A 81 7.85 29.70 0.03
C ALA A 81 7.67 28.16 -0.05
N MET A 82 8.69 27.48 -0.56
CA MET A 82 8.70 26.02 -0.59
C MET A 82 8.48 25.45 0.82
N PRO A 83 7.54 24.51 1.00
CA PRO A 83 7.28 23.86 2.28
C PRO A 83 8.55 23.28 2.92
N GLU A 84 8.70 23.46 4.23
CA GLU A 84 9.91 23.04 4.95
C GLU A 84 10.13 21.51 4.90
N ASP A 85 9.07 20.72 4.89
CA ASP A 85 9.10 19.25 4.80
C ASP A 85 9.33 18.72 3.36
N LEU A 86 9.18 19.57 2.35
CA LEU A 86 9.50 19.23 0.96
C LEU A 86 10.99 19.47 0.64
N ARG A 87 11.57 20.51 1.21
CA ARG A 87 12.95 20.93 0.91
C ARG A 87 13.99 19.81 1.05
N PRO A 88 13.97 18.95 2.11
CA PRO A 88 14.89 17.83 2.25
C PRO A 88 14.70 16.74 1.18
N GLN A 89 13.55 16.69 0.52
CA GLN A 89 13.25 15.67 -0.49
C GLN A 89 13.81 16.01 -1.88
N ILE A 90 14.21 17.26 -2.14
CA ILE A 90 14.79 17.66 -3.44
C ILE A 90 16.08 16.91 -3.76
N PRO A 91 17.08 16.82 -2.86
CA PRO A 91 18.26 16.00 -3.09
C PRO A 91 17.93 14.51 -3.33
N MET A 92 16.94 13.96 -2.60
CA MET A 92 16.49 12.58 -2.80
C MET A 92 15.90 12.37 -4.21
N ILE A 93 15.13 13.35 -4.70
CA ILE A 93 14.55 13.31 -6.05
C ILE A 93 15.64 13.36 -7.11
N ARG A 94 16.68 14.18 -6.93
CA ARG A 94 17.84 14.18 -7.84
C ARG A 94 18.54 12.83 -7.87
N GLN A 95 18.83 12.25 -6.71
CA GLN A 95 19.40 10.90 -6.59
C GLN A 95 18.55 9.85 -7.31
N LEU A 96 17.22 9.95 -7.18
CA LEU A 96 16.28 9.05 -7.86
C LEU A 96 16.27 9.23 -9.38
N VAL A 97 16.31 10.45 -9.88
CA VAL A 97 16.40 10.75 -11.31
C VAL A 97 17.69 10.15 -11.90
N GLU A 98 18.83 10.35 -11.22
CA GLU A 98 20.12 9.76 -11.61
C GLU A 98 20.12 8.22 -11.54
N ALA A 99 19.43 7.64 -10.53
CA ALA A 99 19.29 6.19 -10.40
C ALA A 99 18.42 5.58 -11.51
N LEU A 100 17.46 6.34 -12.03
CA LEU A 100 16.67 5.96 -13.21
C LEU A 100 17.41 6.17 -14.53
N ASN A 101 18.67 6.58 -14.48
CA ASN A 101 19.53 6.87 -15.65
C ASN A 101 18.95 7.99 -16.54
N ILE A 102 18.29 8.99 -15.93
CA ILE A 102 17.71 10.13 -16.62
C ILE A 102 18.65 11.32 -16.46
N PRO A 103 19.10 11.97 -17.55
CA PRO A 103 19.90 13.20 -17.48
C PRO A 103 19.13 14.34 -16.77
N ILE A 104 19.86 15.08 -15.95
CA ILE A 104 19.39 16.31 -15.32
C ILE A 104 19.92 17.48 -16.12
N VAL A 105 19.03 18.40 -16.52
CA VAL A 105 19.41 19.64 -17.21
C VAL A 105 18.90 20.84 -16.41
N GLU A 106 19.79 21.81 -16.19
CA GLU A 106 19.49 23.07 -15.51
C GLU A 106 20.43 24.17 -16.02
N LEU A 107 20.02 25.41 -15.93
CA LEU A 107 20.85 26.55 -16.33
C LEU A 107 20.64 27.72 -15.36
N HIS A 108 21.73 28.19 -14.75
CA HIS A 108 21.69 29.35 -13.86
C HIS A 108 21.24 30.63 -14.59
N GLY A 109 20.36 31.39 -13.93
CA GLY A 109 19.82 32.64 -14.46
C GLY A 109 18.63 32.49 -15.42
N TYR A 110 18.19 31.25 -15.71
CA TYR A 110 17.04 30.93 -16.54
C TYR A 110 16.12 29.93 -15.84
N GLU A 111 14.86 29.90 -16.29
CA GLU A 111 13.86 28.95 -15.77
C GLU A 111 13.90 27.61 -16.56
N ALA A 112 13.37 26.56 -15.95
CA ALA A 112 13.23 25.26 -16.61
C ALA A 112 12.49 25.34 -17.95
N ASP A 113 11.51 26.25 -18.04
CA ASP A 113 10.73 26.51 -19.26
C ASP A 113 11.61 26.97 -20.44
N ASP A 114 12.56 27.87 -20.17
CA ASP A 114 13.51 28.38 -21.17
C ASP A 114 14.46 27.26 -21.67
N VAL A 115 14.91 26.43 -20.74
CA VAL A 115 15.75 25.25 -21.03
C VAL A 115 14.96 24.24 -21.88
N MET A 116 13.71 23.92 -21.48
CA MET A 116 12.84 23.01 -22.24
C MET A 116 12.52 23.56 -23.63
N GLY A 117 12.24 24.87 -23.75
CA GLY A 117 11.99 25.54 -25.01
C GLY A 117 13.19 25.46 -25.97
N THR A 118 14.40 25.68 -25.44
CA THR A 118 15.65 25.56 -26.21
C THR A 118 15.88 24.15 -26.68
N LEU A 119 15.80 23.14 -25.80
CA LEU A 119 15.98 21.74 -26.15
C LEU A 119 14.94 21.25 -27.16
N ALA A 120 13.69 21.68 -27.04
CA ALA A 120 12.63 21.32 -27.98
C ALA A 120 12.91 21.88 -29.40
N ARG A 121 13.39 23.11 -29.50
CA ARG A 121 13.78 23.72 -30.80
C ARG A 121 15.01 23.06 -31.40
N GLU A 122 16.04 22.79 -30.56
CA GLU A 122 17.23 22.07 -31.03
C GLU A 122 16.91 20.64 -31.51
N SER A 123 16.00 19.92 -30.81
CA SER A 123 15.60 18.58 -31.21
C SER A 123 14.89 18.56 -32.57
N ALA A 124 14.02 19.54 -32.81
CA ALA A 124 13.36 19.70 -34.10
C ALA A 124 14.36 19.93 -35.24
N ALA A 125 15.41 20.74 -35.03
CA ALA A 125 16.47 20.97 -36.00
C ALA A 125 17.26 19.68 -36.32
N MET A 126 17.21 18.66 -35.46
CA MET A 126 17.81 17.34 -35.66
C MET A 126 16.83 16.30 -36.21
N GLY A 127 15.57 16.67 -36.47
CA GLY A 127 14.51 15.75 -36.90
C GLY A 127 13.95 14.84 -35.80
N LEU A 128 14.21 15.18 -34.52
CA LEU A 128 13.74 14.47 -33.35
C LEU A 128 12.48 15.17 -32.80
N ALA A 129 11.36 14.47 -32.65
CA ALA A 129 10.16 15.04 -32.07
C ALA A 129 10.34 15.37 -30.59
N ALA A 130 9.81 16.50 -30.11
CA ALA A 130 9.86 16.89 -28.71
C ALA A 130 8.49 16.81 -28.02
N VAL A 131 8.47 16.24 -26.82
CA VAL A 131 7.30 16.19 -25.94
C VAL A 131 7.65 16.86 -24.63
N ILE A 132 7.09 18.04 -24.39
CA ILE A 132 7.25 18.77 -23.13
C ILE A 132 6.19 18.26 -22.17
N VAL A 133 6.61 17.67 -21.04
CA VAL A 133 5.70 17.08 -20.05
C VAL A 133 5.51 18.05 -18.91
N SER A 134 4.51 18.93 -19.02
CA SER A 134 4.19 19.96 -18.03
C SER A 134 2.70 20.29 -18.04
N PRO A 135 2.11 20.67 -16.90
CA PRO A 135 0.77 21.25 -16.82
C PRO A 135 0.74 22.74 -17.13
N ASP A 136 1.89 23.39 -17.31
CA ASP A 136 1.98 24.84 -17.49
C ASP A 136 1.44 25.29 -18.84
N LYS A 137 0.54 26.27 -18.80
CA LYS A 137 -0.09 26.84 -19.99
C LYS A 137 0.87 27.69 -20.84
N ASP A 138 1.91 28.21 -20.20
CA ASP A 138 2.85 29.14 -20.85
C ASP A 138 3.72 28.39 -21.87
N LEU A 139 3.98 27.11 -21.63
CA LEU A 139 4.69 26.22 -22.56
C LEU A 139 3.90 25.88 -23.83
N LEU A 140 2.60 26.18 -23.87
CA LEU A 140 1.77 26.02 -25.07
C LEU A 140 2.18 26.93 -26.22
N GLN A 141 2.95 28.00 -25.97
CA GLN A 141 3.56 28.85 -26.98
C GLN A 141 4.63 28.12 -27.82
N LEU A 142 5.15 26.99 -27.33
CA LEU A 142 6.19 26.20 -27.98
C LEU A 142 5.63 25.15 -28.94
N VAL A 143 4.33 24.85 -28.87
CA VAL A 143 3.69 23.82 -29.69
C VAL A 143 3.80 24.19 -31.16
N ASP A 144 4.28 23.24 -31.95
CA ASP A 144 4.53 23.44 -33.38
C ASP A 144 4.44 22.08 -34.12
N ASP A 145 3.38 21.90 -34.89
CA ASP A 145 3.15 20.62 -35.56
C ASP A 145 4.15 20.36 -36.69
N ASP A 146 4.66 21.41 -37.35
CA ASP A 146 5.68 21.29 -38.39
C ASP A 146 7.05 20.89 -37.84
N LEU A 147 7.36 21.33 -36.62
CA LEU A 147 8.55 20.98 -35.87
C LEU A 147 8.36 19.77 -34.97
N HIS A 148 7.19 19.17 -34.97
CA HIS A 148 6.82 18.03 -34.11
C HIS A 148 7.05 18.29 -32.60
N ILE A 149 6.72 19.49 -32.13
CA ILE A 149 6.77 19.88 -30.72
C ILE A 149 5.37 19.83 -30.13
N GLN A 150 5.15 19.03 -29.11
CA GLN A 150 3.87 18.89 -28.41
C GLN A 150 4.03 19.05 -26.90
N VAL A 151 2.95 19.43 -26.23
CA VAL A 151 2.90 19.46 -24.75
C VAL A 151 1.97 18.35 -24.24
N LEU A 152 2.46 17.57 -23.30
CA LEU A 152 1.71 16.53 -22.60
C LEU A 152 1.39 16.98 -21.18
N ASN A 153 0.12 17.22 -20.90
CA ASN A 153 -0.35 17.49 -19.54
C ASN A 153 -0.86 16.19 -18.90
N THR A 154 -0.26 15.80 -17.77
CA THR A 154 -0.59 14.55 -17.06
C THR A 154 -1.39 14.80 -15.78
N LYS A 155 -1.88 16.03 -15.50
CA LYS A 155 -2.49 16.40 -14.22
C LYS A 155 -3.82 15.69 -13.95
N ASP A 156 -4.74 15.72 -14.91
CA ASP A 156 -6.08 15.17 -14.77
C ASP A 156 -6.36 14.08 -15.85
N GLY A 157 -5.42 13.17 -16.00
CA GLY A 157 -5.30 12.26 -17.13
C GLY A 157 -4.21 12.74 -18.09
N GLU A 158 -4.06 12.07 -19.23
CA GLU A 158 -3.12 12.51 -20.25
C GLU A 158 -3.84 13.32 -21.32
N VAL A 159 -3.53 14.60 -21.40
CA VAL A 159 -4.07 15.51 -22.42
C VAL A 159 -2.90 15.99 -23.29
N TRP A 160 -2.93 15.60 -24.56
CA TRP A 160 -1.97 16.04 -25.56
C TRP A 160 -2.42 17.36 -26.18
N HIS A 161 -1.49 18.30 -26.25
CA HIS A 161 -1.68 19.58 -26.91
C HIS A 161 -0.80 19.64 -28.16
N ASP A 162 -1.42 19.42 -29.31
CA ASP A 162 -0.97 19.85 -30.60
C ASP A 162 -1.55 21.23 -30.92
N ARG A 163 -1.38 21.73 -32.11
CA ARG A 163 -1.87 23.05 -32.55
C ARG A 163 -3.37 23.23 -32.27
N GLU A 164 -4.21 22.23 -32.63
CA GLU A 164 -5.66 22.25 -32.37
C GLU A 164 -5.99 22.11 -30.87
N GLY A 165 -5.21 21.34 -30.14
CA GLY A 165 -5.34 21.21 -28.71
C GLY A 165 -5.09 22.52 -27.97
N VAL A 166 -4.10 23.32 -28.39
CA VAL A 166 -3.87 24.67 -27.87
C VAL A 166 -5.06 25.58 -28.17
N LYS A 167 -5.55 25.58 -29.41
CA LYS A 167 -6.74 26.37 -29.82
C LYS A 167 -7.95 26.01 -28.98
N THR A 168 -8.18 24.73 -28.76
CA THR A 168 -9.29 24.24 -27.93
C THR A 168 -9.13 24.66 -26.46
N ARG A 169 -7.91 24.61 -25.92
CA ARG A 169 -7.61 24.91 -24.52
C ARG A 169 -7.63 26.40 -24.18
N MET A 170 -7.02 27.22 -25.03
CA MET A 170 -6.80 28.67 -24.78
C MET A 170 -7.67 29.59 -25.64
N GLY A 171 -8.29 29.08 -26.71
CA GLY A 171 -9.03 29.90 -27.66
C GLY A 171 -8.16 30.64 -28.66
N VAL A 172 -6.84 30.44 -28.65
CA VAL A 172 -5.85 31.07 -29.52
C VAL A 172 -4.91 30.02 -30.11
N TRP A 173 -4.23 30.32 -31.20
CA TRP A 173 -3.21 29.46 -31.79
C TRP A 173 -1.87 29.52 -31.00
N PRO A 174 -0.99 28.54 -31.11
CA PRO A 174 0.31 28.55 -30.39
C PRO A 174 1.10 29.85 -30.61
N GLU A 175 1.20 30.33 -31.83
CA GLU A 175 1.89 31.57 -32.17
C GLU A 175 1.25 32.85 -31.58
N GLN A 176 0.04 32.75 -31.05
CA GLN A 176 -0.69 33.83 -30.39
C GLN A 176 -0.65 33.75 -28.87
N VAL A 177 -0.06 32.67 -28.27
CA VAL A 177 -0.07 32.46 -26.83
C VAL A 177 0.67 33.56 -26.11
N VAL A 178 1.82 34.02 -26.60
CA VAL A 178 2.57 35.13 -26.00
C VAL A 178 1.72 36.42 -26.02
N ASP A 179 1.06 36.72 -27.12
CA ASP A 179 0.20 37.90 -27.26
C ASP A 179 -1.03 37.79 -26.33
N PHE A 180 -1.59 36.59 -26.21
CA PHE A 180 -2.71 36.29 -25.31
C PHE A 180 -2.30 36.53 -23.84
N LEU A 181 -1.17 35.98 -23.41
CA LEU A 181 -0.65 36.18 -22.06
C LEU A 181 -0.28 37.64 -21.80
N SER A 182 0.23 38.34 -22.81
CA SER A 182 0.52 39.79 -22.71
C SER A 182 -0.74 40.61 -22.46
N LEU A 183 -1.86 40.24 -23.09
CA LEU A 183 -3.16 40.91 -22.88
C LEU A 183 -3.81 40.55 -21.55
N VAL A 184 -3.74 39.28 -21.13
CA VAL A 184 -4.42 38.77 -19.91
C VAL A 184 -3.57 39.01 -18.68
N GLY A 185 -2.25 38.91 -18.81
CA GLY A 185 -1.30 38.81 -17.69
C GLY A 185 -1.24 37.43 -17.10
N ASP A 186 -0.36 37.25 -16.12
CA ASP A 186 -0.30 36.05 -15.30
C ASP A 186 -0.29 36.39 -13.80
N ALA A 187 -1.42 36.10 -13.16
CA ALA A 187 -1.58 36.36 -11.72
C ALA A 187 -0.72 35.42 -10.86
N SER A 188 -0.37 34.21 -11.36
CA SER A 188 0.48 33.26 -10.64
C SER A 188 1.92 33.75 -10.57
N ASP A 189 2.38 34.45 -11.60
CA ASP A 189 3.74 34.99 -11.71
C ASP A 189 3.83 36.49 -11.40
N ASN A 190 2.73 37.07 -10.92
CA ASN A 190 2.61 38.48 -10.63
C ASN A 190 2.86 39.38 -11.87
N VAL A 191 2.49 38.93 -13.05
CA VAL A 191 2.66 39.63 -14.32
C VAL A 191 1.37 40.37 -14.69
N LYS A 192 1.44 41.69 -14.91
CA LYS A 192 0.30 42.55 -15.17
C LYS A 192 -0.15 42.41 -16.64
N GLY A 193 -1.41 42.16 -16.87
CA GLY A 193 -2.05 42.26 -18.19
C GLY A 193 -2.68 43.63 -18.44
N VAL A 194 -3.52 43.68 -19.46
CA VAL A 194 -4.29 44.87 -19.86
C VAL A 194 -5.56 44.97 -19.03
N PRO A 195 -5.77 46.05 -18.23
CA PRO A 195 -6.98 46.21 -17.44
C PRO A 195 -8.26 46.14 -18.31
N GLY A 196 -9.21 45.30 -17.88
CA GLY A 196 -10.48 45.13 -18.58
C GLY A 196 -10.47 44.18 -19.79
N ILE A 197 -9.34 43.51 -20.05
CA ILE A 197 -9.22 42.41 -21.00
C ILE A 197 -8.95 41.10 -20.24
N GLY A 198 -9.92 40.20 -20.17
CA GLY A 198 -9.76 38.85 -19.64
C GLY A 198 -9.63 37.84 -20.79
N GLU A 199 -9.45 36.55 -20.43
CA GLU A 199 -9.17 35.46 -21.38
C GLU A 199 -10.09 35.43 -22.59
N LYS A 200 -11.43 35.47 -22.43
CA LYS A 200 -12.39 35.50 -23.56
C LYS A 200 -12.24 36.74 -24.42
N GLY A 201 -11.93 37.87 -23.79
CA GLY A 201 -11.72 39.13 -24.49
C GLY A 201 -10.46 39.12 -25.33
N ALA A 202 -9.35 38.64 -24.77
CA ALA A 202 -8.07 38.50 -25.45
C ALA A 202 -8.18 37.55 -26.66
N ALA A 203 -8.81 36.38 -26.49
CA ALA A 203 -9.00 35.43 -27.60
C ALA A 203 -9.80 36.04 -28.78
N LEU A 204 -10.90 36.75 -28.50
CA LEU A 204 -11.69 37.41 -29.53
C LEU A 204 -10.92 38.54 -30.23
N LEU A 205 -10.09 39.28 -29.48
CA LEU A 205 -9.28 40.35 -30.07
C LEU A 205 -8.19 39.78 -30.99
N LEU A 206 -7.52 38.71 -30.56
CA LEU A 206 -6.49 38.07 -31.37
C LEU A 206 -7.09 37.33 -32.60
N GLU A 207 -8.27 36.76 -32.47
CA GLU A 207 -8.99 36.19 -33.60
C GLU A 207 -9.32 37.27 -34.65
N LYS A 208 -9.74 38.48 -34.21
CA LYS A 208 -10.13 39.58 -35.10
C LYS A 208 -8.94 40.34 -35.69
N PHE A 209 -7.89 40.57 -34.92
CA PHE A 209 -6.79 41.48 -35.29
C PHE A 209 -5.45 40.75 -35.50
N GLY A 210 -5.42 39.44 -35.35
CA GLY A 210 -4.30 38.56 -35.65
C GLY A 210 -3.28 38.45 -34.53
N ASN A 211 -2.74 39.57 -34.06
CA ASN A 211 -1.68 39.61 -33.03
C ASN A 211 -1.79 40.87 -32.14
N LEU A 212 -0.96 40.97 -31.13
CA LEU A 212 -0.92 42.10 -30.18
C LEU A 212 -0.68 43.43 -30.91
N ALA A 213 0.24 43.49 -31.86
CA ALA A 213 0.50 44.69 -32.66
C ALA A 213 -0.75 45.14 -33.45
N GLY A 214 -1.51 44.19 -34.03
CA GLY A 214 -2.78 44.43 -34.69
C GLY A 214 -3.85 44.98 -33.74
N VAL A 215 -3.93 44.43 -32.51
CA VAL A 215 -4.85 44.93 -31.47
C VAL A 215 -4.49 46.36 -31.08
N ILE A 216 -3.20 46.68 -30.88
CA ILE A 216 -2.72 48.03 -30.56
C ILE A 216 -3.01 49.01 -31.70
N ALA A 217 -2.75 48.61 -32.96
CA ALA A 217 -3.02 49.44 -34.12
C ALA A 217 -4.53 49.77 -34.31
N ALA A 218 -5.39 48.79 -33.96
CA ALA A 218 -6.84 48.93 -34.07
C ALA A 218 -7.49 49.49 -32.78
N LYS A 219 -6.72 50.14 -31.87
CA LYS A 219 -7.24 50.64 -30.58
C LYS A 219 -8.48 51.53 -30.70
N ALA A 220 -8.63 52.27 -31.82
CA ALA A 220 -9.80 53.11 -32.08
C ALA A 220 -11.11 52.32 -32.22
N ASP A 221 -11.02 51.06 -32.68
CA ASP A 221 -12.15 50.17 -32.92
C ASP A 221 -12.53 49.32 -31.67
N LEU A 222 -11.81 49.48 -30.61
CA LEU A 222 -12.04 48.77 -29.36
C LEU A 222 -13.13 49.41 -28.51
N LYS A 223 -13.76 48.60 -27.65
CA LYS A 223 -14.67 49.10 -26.62
C LYS A 223 -13.98 50.13 -25.75
N PRO A 224 -14.68 51.16 -25.23
CA PRO A 224 -14.06 52.24 -24.44
C PRO A 224 -13.15 51.75 -23.28
N LYS A 225 -13.64 50.76 -22.54
CA LYS A 225 -12.89 50.18 -21.42
C LYS A 225 -11.62 49.42 -21.84
N GLN A 226 -11.65 48.74 -22.98
CA GLN A 226 -10.50 48.01 -23.52
C GLN A 226 -9.44 49.00 -24.09
N ARG A 227 -9.89 50.09 -24.68
CA ARG A 227 -9.01 51.18 -25.15
C ARG A 227 -8.30 51.84 -24.02
N GLU A 228 -9.04 52.24 -22.97
CA GLU A 228 -8.49 52.82 -21.75
C GLU A 228 -7.49 51.88 -21.07
N GLY A 229 -7.84 50.57 -21.02
CA GLY A 229 -6.96 49.53 -20.51
C GLY A 229 -5.63 49.41 -21.26
N LEU A 230 -5.67 49.44 -22.61
CA LEU A 230 -4.47 49.42 -23.45
C LEU A 230 -3.62 50.69 -23.29
N GLU A 231 -4.25 51.85 -23.18
CA GLU A 231 -3.54 53.10 -22.94
C GLU A 231 -2.83 53.07 -21.56
N THR A 232 -3.49 52.55 -20.56
CA THR A 232 -2.92 52.38 -19.21
C THR A 232 -1.77 51.35 -19.21
N ALA A 233 -1.93 50.24 -19.96
CA ALA A 233 -0.93 49.15 -20.02
C ALA A 233 0.30 49.51 -20.88
N ALA A 234 0.27 50.59 -21.67
CA ALA A 234 1.37 50.97 -22.56
C ALA A 234 2.72 51.14 -21.84
N GLU A 235 2.72 51.45 -20.53
CA GLU A 235 3.92 51.60 -19.74
C GLU A 235 4.62 50.25 -19.42
N TRP A 236 3.88 49.14 -19.36
CA TRP A 236 4.43 47.81 -18.96
C TRP A 236 4.19 46.69 -19.98
N LEU A 237 3.49 46.93 -21.05
CA LEU A 237 3.09 45.86 -21.99
C LEU A 237 4.29 45.16 -22.66
N ASP A 238 5.33 45.93 -23.04
CA ASP A 238 6.56 45.38 -23.59
C ASP A 238 7.33 44.56 -22.53
N LEU A 239 7.32 44.99 -21.27
CA LEU A 239 7.87 44.22 -20.17
C LEU A 239 7.10 42.93 -19.96
N THR A 240 5.78 43.03 -19.94
CA THR A 240 4.91 41.83 -19.82
C THR A 240 5.21 40.80 -20.92
N GLN A 241 5.28 41.27 -22.19
CA GLN A 241 5.59 40.37 -23.31
C GLN A 241 6.96 39.67 -23.11
N ARG A 242 7.98 40.39 -22.65
CA ARG A 242 9.29 39.79 -22.34
C ARG A 242 9.24 38.78 -21.18
N LEU A 243 8.42 39.02 -20.16
CA LEU A 243 8.28 38.14 -18.98
C LEU A 243 7.57 36.82 -19.35
N VAL A 244 6.55 36.85 -20.23
CA VAL A 244 5.78 35.66 -20.60
C VAL A 244 6.37 34.91 -21.78
N THR A 245 7.39 35.44 -22.45
CA THR A 245 8.05 34.76 -23.58
C THR A 245 9.10 33.79 -23.08
N VAL A 246 8.99 32.55 -23.53
CA VAL A 246 9.99 31.50 -23.28
C VAL A 246 11.19 31.71 -24.21
N VAL A 247 12.39 31.73 -23.63
CA VAL A 247 13.65 31.83 -24.41
C VAL A 247 13.98 30.48 -25.01
N THR A 248 14.36 30.46 -26.30
CA THR A 248 14.56 29.19 -27.04
C THR A 248 15.91 29.07 -27.75
N ASP A 249 16.87 29.93 -27.39
CA ASP A 249 18.20 30.04 -28.02
C ASP A 249 19.35 30.06 -27.00
N LEU A 250 19.15 29.41 -25.85
CA LEU A 250 20.14 29.33 -24.78
C LEU A 250 21.35 28.48 -25.17
N LYS A 251 22.49 28.82 -24.59
CA LYS A 251 23.71 27.97 -24.72
C LYS A 251 23.70 26.92 -23.61
N LEU A 252 23.30 25.71 -23.93
CA LEU A 252 23.22 24.58 -22.99
C LEU A 252 24.49 23.74 -23.05
N ALA A 253 24.81 23.08 -21.92
CA ALA A 253 25.92 22.14 -21.83
C ALA A 253 25.60 20.76 -22.42
N LEU A 254 24.31 20.38 -22.39
CA LEU A 254 23.79 19.14 -22.95
C LEU A 254 22.84 19.44 -24.10
N HIS A 255 22.97 18.75 -25.20
CA HIS A 255 22.14 18.88 -26.38
C HIS A 255 21.22 17.64 -26.53
N PRO A 256 20.16 17.66 -27.35
CA PRO A 256 19.23 16.57 -27.48
C PRO A 256 19.86 15.18 -27.75
N ARG A 257 20.97 15.13 -28.52
CA ARG A 257 21.71 13.88 -28.78
C ARG A 257 22.36 13.27 -27.54
N ASP A 258 22.67 14.12 -26.55
CA ASP A 258 23.32 13.69 -25.29
C ASP A 258 22.29 13.14 -24.29
N LEU A 259 21.00 13.27 -24.62
CA LEU A 259 19.85 12.88 -23.80
C LEU A 259 19.28 11.51 -24.20
N ALA A 260 20.03 10.72 -24.98
CA ALA A 260 19.63 9.37 -25.38
C ALA A 260 19.42 8.48 -24.13
N TYR A 261 18.29 7.78 -24.09
CA TYR A 261 17.89 6.98 -22.95
C TYR A 261 18.15 5.49 -23.18
N ALA A 262 19.09 4.94 -22.44
CA ALA A 262 19.46 3.53 -22.52
C ALA A 262 18.59 2.60 -21.63
N GLY A 263 17.59 3.14 -20.94
CA GLY A 263 16.79 2.40 -19.97
C GLY A 263 17.25 2.63 -18.53
N VAL A 264 16.47 2.13 -17.57
CA VAL A 264 16.79 2.20 -16.15
C VAL A 264 18.00 1.33 -15.83
N ASP A 265 18.95 1.84 -15.07
CA ASP A 265 19.94 1.01 -14.38
C ASP A 265 19.26 0.33 -13.18
N GLU A 266 18.76 -0.90 -13.41
CA GLU A 266 17.99 -1.63 -12.40
C GLU A 266 18.75 -1.87 -11.10
N ALA A 267 20.07 -2.07 -11.17
CA ALA A 267 20.89 -2.30 -9.99
C ALA A 267 21.04 -1.03 -9.15
N LYS A 268 21.35 0.10 -9.79
CA LYS A 268 21.48 1.40 -9.15
C LYS A 268 20.12 1.89 -8.62
N ALA A 269 19.04 1.73 -9.40
CA ALA A 269 17.69 2.09 -9.00
C ALA A 269 17.25 1.31 -7.76
N ARG A 270 17.46 -0.01 -7.74
CA ARG A 270 17.13 -0.88 -6.59
C ARG A 270 17.87 -0.46 -5.34
N GLU A 271 19.18 -0.21 -5.41
CA GLU A 271 19.98 0.21 -4.26
C GLU A 271 19.47 1.55 -3.71
N THR A 272 19.22 2.53 -4.57
CA THR A 272 18.66 3.83 -4.18
C THR A 272 17.26 3.69 -3.55
N PHE A 273 16.38 2.82 -4.10
CA PHE A 273 15.06 2.58 -3.51
C PHE A 273 15.15 1.92 -2.14
N LYS A 274 16.13 1.03 -1.93
CA LYS A 274 16.41 0.36 -0.66
C LYS A 274 16.90 1.37 0.39
N GLU A 275 17.87 2.22 0.06
CA GLU A 275 18.37 3.29 0.92
C GLU A 275 17.26 4.27 1.36
N LEU A 276 16.35 4.61 0.44
CA LEU A 276 15.22 5.51 0.71
C LEU A 276 14.01 4.82 1.33
N GLY A 277 14.05 3.49 1.57
CA GLY A 277 12.98 2.72 2.18
C GLY A 277 11.75 2.52 1.28
N PHE A 278 11.90 2.59 -0.04
CA PHE A 278 10.82 2.42 -1.02
C PHE A 278 10.55 0.93 -1.30
N GLN A 279 10.04 0.22 -0.32
CA GLN A 279 9.86 -1.23 -0.35
C GLN A 279 9.18 -1.76 -1.62
N THR A 280 8.09 -1.12 -2.07
CA THR A 280 7.35 -1.53 -3.27
C THR A 280 8.22 -1.40 -4.53
N LEU A 281 8.92 -0.28 -4.70
CA LEU A 281 9.81 -0.07 -5.84
C LEU A 281 11.02 -1.00 -5.77
N THR A 282 11.61 -1.21 -4.59
CA THR A 282 12.68 -2.18 -4.39
C THR A 282 12.25 -3.58 -4.85
N LYS A 283 11.05 -4.01 -4.45
CA LYS A 283 10.49 -5.32 -4.87
C LYS A 283 10.27 -5.39 -6.39
N GLU A 284 9.77 -4.32 -7.03
CA GLU A 284 9.56 -4.27 -8.48
C GLU A 284 10.88 -4.40 -9.27
N PHE A 285 11.97 -3.84 -8.74
CA PHE A 285 13.31 -3.84 -9.37
C PHE A 285 14.27 -4.94 -8.87
N THR A 286 13.82 -5.79 -7.93
CA THR A 286 14.59 -6.97 -7.54
C THR A 286 14.32 -8.10 -8.52
N GLN A 287 15.40 -8.64 -9.12
CA GLN A 287 15.29 -9.79 -10.01
C GLN A 287 14.81 -11.01 -9.24
N SER A 288 13.98 -11.86 -9.88
CA SER A 288 13.67 -13.15 -9.30
C SER A 288 14.94 -13.96 -9.13
N ALA A 289 15.05 -14.74 -8.08
CA ALA A 289 16.26 -15.54 -7.84
C ALA A 289 16.57 -16.53 -8.97
N GLN A 290 15.58 -16.86 -9.81
CA GLN A 290 15.78 -17.63 -11.06
C GLN A 290 16.66 -16.90 -12.07
N GLN A 291 16.68 -15.55 -12.06
CA GLN A 291 17.54 -14.74 -12.94
C GLN A 291 18.93 -14.50 -12.34
N ALA A 292 19.10 -14.67 -11.03
CA ALA A 292 20.35 -14.36 -10.31
C ALA A 292 21.46 -15.43 -10.47
N GLY A 293 21.27 -16.47 -11.31
CA GLY A 293 22.32 -17.43 -11.65
C GLY A 293 22.74 -18.42 -10.55
N SER A 294 22.05 -18.45 -9.39
CA SER A 294 22.28 -19.49 -8.39
C SER A 294 21.50 -20.74 -8.76
N GLU A 295 22.20 -21.86 -8.97
CA GLU A 295 21.58 -23.15 -9.24
C GLU A 295 20.78 -23.59 -8.00
N ARG A 296 19.43 -23.52 -8.10
CA ARG A 296 18.52 -23.96 -7.04
C ARG A 296 18.26 -25.44 -7.16
N LYS A 297 18.34 -26.13 -6.04
CA LYS A 297 18.08 -27.57 -5.93
C LYS A 297 16.81 -27.83 -5.14
N TYR A 298 15.69 -27.22 -5.59
CA TYR A 298 14.38 -27.44 -5.00
C TYR A 298 13.68 -28.58 -5.72
N ARG A 299 13.22 -29.57 -4.97
CA ARG A 299 12.57 -30.77 -5.51
C ARG A 299 11.52 -31.32 -4.57
N ALA A 300 10.55 -32.04 -5.10
CA ALA A 300 9.66 -32.85 -4.29
C ALA A 300 10.33 -34.17 -3.87
N ALA A 301 9.92 -34.72 -2.72
CA ALA A 301 10.20 -36.10 -2.37
C ALA A 301 9.38 -37.02 -3.27
N ALA A 302 10.00 -37.72 -4.18
CA ALA A 302 9.35 -38.69 -5.06
C ALA A 302 9.13 -40.03 -4.37
N SER A 303 9.81 -40.31 -3.27
CA SER A 303 9.76 -41.52 -2.49
C SER A 303 10.02 -41.31 -1.01
N LEU A 304 9.70 -42.28 -0.18
CA LEU A 304 10.07 -42.28 1.24
C LEU A 304 11.58 -42.30 1.44
N ALA A 305 12.35 -42.86 0.51
CA ALA A 305 13.82 -42.87 0.55
C ALA A 305 14.39 -41.46 0.36
N ASP A 306 13.76 -40.63 -0.51
CA ASP A 306 14.15 -39.21 -0.64
C ASP A 306 13.92 -38.45 0.65
N LEU A 307 12.80 -38.72 1.32
CA LEU A 307 12.48 -38.13 2.61
C LEU A 307 13.48 -38.56 3.70
N GLU A 308 13.83 -39.84 3.75
CA GLU A 308 14.85 -40.35 4.68
C GLU A 308 16.21 -39.69 4.45
N ALA A 309 16.60 -39.51 3.18
CA ALA A 309 17.84 -38.82 2.82
C ALA A 309 17.83 -37.34 3.27
N ALA A 310 16.71 -36.64 3.12
CA ALA A 310 16.57 -35.26 3.60
C ALA A 310 16.62 -35.18 5.13
N VAL A 311 16.01 -36.11 5.84
CA VAL A 311 16.11 -36.21 7.30
C VAL A 311 17.56 -36.38 7.76
N VAL A 312 18.32 -37.23 7.06
CA VAL A 312 19.78 -37.39 7.34
C VAL A 312 20.53 -36.08 7.09
N ALA A 313 20.22 -35.36 6.00
CA ALA A 313 20.85 -34.07 5.67
C ALA A 313 20.52 -33.01 6.74
N CYS A 314 19.25 -32.90 7.17
CA CYS A 314 18.83 -31.99 8.26
C CYS A 314 19.57 -32.31 9.58
N ARG A 315 19.71 -33.58 9.93
CA ARG A 315 20.47 -33.99 11.12
C ARG A 315 21.94 -33.67 11.02
N ALA A 316 22.54 -33.87 9.85
CA ALA A 316 23.94 -33.55 9.60
C ALA A 316 24.21 -32.03 9.67
N ALA A 317 23.27 -31.22 9.20
CA ALA A 317 23.33 -29.74 9.29
C ALA A 317 23.13 -29.21 10.71
N GLY A 318 22.50 -29.99 11.63
CA GLY A 318 22.22 -29.60 13.02
C GLY A 318 21.06 -28.63 13.17
N ARG A 319 20.63 -27.99 12.06
CA ARG A 319 19.43 -27.14 11.96
C ARG A 319 18.92 -27.11 10.53
N PHE A 320 17.65 -26.72 10.36
CA PHE A 320 17.03 -26.63 9.05
C PHE A 320 15.87 -25.63 9.02
N GLY A 321 15.58 -25.09 7.84
CA GLY A 321 14.39 -24.31 7.55
C GLY A 321 13.18 -25.21 7.44
N LEU A 322 12.07 -24.82 8.08
CA LEU A 322 10.82 -25.52 8.14
C LEU A 322 9.70 -24.57 7.69
N ASP A 323 8.85 -25.04 6.79
CA ASP A 323 7.65 -24.35 6.39
C ASP A 323 6.52 -25.35 6.07
N THR A 324 5.26 -24.98 6.26
CA THR A 324 4.10 -25.86 6.01
C THR A 324 3.09 -25.19 5.09
N GLU A 325 2.64 -25.97 4.09
CA GLU A 325 1.56 -25.59 3.21
C GLU A 325 0.25 -26.23 3.67
N THR A 326 -0.83 -25.45 3.66
CA THR A 326 -2.10 -25.85 4.25
C THR A 326 -3.31 -25.42 3.43
N THR A 327 -4.47 -25.99 3.75
CA THR A 327 -5.75 -25.64 3.11
C THR A 327 -6.39 -24.35 3.65
N SER A 328 -5.90 -23.78 4.76
CA SER A 328 -6.48 -22.61 5.41
C SER A 328 -5.42 -21.81 6.16
N ILE A 329 -5.59 -20.51 6.21
CA ILE A 329 -4.79 -19.61 7.07
C ILE A 329 -5.08 -19.76 8.57
N ASP A 330 -6.16 -20.47 8.95
CA ASP A 330 -6.50 -20.78 10.33
C ASP A 330 -5.84 -22.12 10.72
N PRO A 331 -4.82 -22.14 11.60
CA PRO A 331 -4.10 -23.34 11.97
C PRO A 331 -4.96 -24.37 12.71
N THR A 332 -6.09 -23.93 13.28
CA THR A 332 -7.03 -24.82 13.99
C THR A 332 -8.00 -25.54 13.04
N ARG A 333 -8.14 -25.06 11.80
CA ARG A 333 -9.01 -25.62 10.76
C ARG A 333 -8.23 -26.16 9.56
N GLY A 334 -7.07 -25.55 9.25
CA GLY A 334 -6.25 -25.93 8.09
C GLY A 334 -5.70 -27.34 8.18
N HIS A 335 -5.74 -28.09 7.07
CA HIS A 335 -5.06 -29.38 6.97
C HIS A 335 -3.75 -29.21 6.22
N ILE A 336 -2.74 -30.00 6.62
CA ILE A 336 -1.43 -29.97 5.97
C ILE A 336 -1.55 -30.52 4.54
N VAL A 337 -1.08 -29.76 3.57
CA VAL A 337 -0.96 -30.16 2.16
C VAL A 337 0.44 -30.70 1.89
N GLY A 338 1.44 -30.11 2.52
CA GLY A 338 2.82 -30.53 2.48
C GLY A 338 3.68 -29.76 3.48
N LEU A 339 4.92 -30.14 3.59
CA LEU A 339 5.92 -29.39 4.35
C LEU A 339 7.25 -29.35 3.61
N SER A 340 8.04 -28.32 3.85
CA SER A 340 9.34 -28.11 3.26
C SER A 340 10.45 -28.15 4.29
N LEU A 341 11.58 -28.73 3.89
CA LEU A 341 12.81 -28.84 4.66
C LEU A 341 13.96 -28.23 3.84
N ALA A 342 14.66 -27.26 4.40
CA ALA A 342 15.86 -26.66 3.79
C ALA A 342 17.05 -26.76 4.76
N TRP A 343 18.15 -27.39 4.37
CA TRP A 343 19.32 -27.66 5.22
C TRP A 343 20.56 -26.89 4.81
N ALA A 344 20.54 -26.26 3.66
CA ALA A 344 21.61 -25.39 3.14
C ALA A 344 21.02 -24.37 2.18
N PRO A 345 21.68 -23.21 1.96
CA PRO A 345 21.23 -22.21 1.00
C PRO A 345 21.01 -22.81 -0.41
N ASN A 346 19.85 -22.53 -1.01
CA ASN A 346 19.39 -23.05 -2.30
C ASN A 346 19.18 -24.57 -2.36
N GLU A 347 19.10 -25.26 -1.24
CA GLU A 347 18.81 -26.70 -1.16
C GLU A 347 17.55 -26.93 -0.29
N GLY A 348 16.49 -27.46 -0.90
CA GLY A 348 15.23 -27.70 -0.24
C GLY A 348 14.48 -28.90 -0.80
N LEU A 349 13.73 -29.58 0.08
CA LEU A 349 12.83 -30.68 -0.29
C LEU A 349 11.43 -30.37 0.16
N TYR A 350 10.49 -30.36 -0.77
CA TYR A 350 9.07 -30.35 -0.48
C TYR A 350 8.55 -31.79 -0.29
N VAL A 351 7.81 -32.03 0.76
CA VAL A 351 7.18 -33.31 1.11
C VAL A 351 5.69 -33.21 0.80
N PRO A 352 5.21 -33.65 -0.37
CA PRO A 352 3.80 -33.54 -0.73
C PRO A 352 3.00 -34.61 0.02
N LEU A 353 1.86 -34.20 0.63
CA LEU A 353 1.04 -35.06 1.47
C LEU A 353 -0.46 -35.10 1.05
N ALA A 354 -1.00 -33.96 0.59
CA ALA A 354 -2.42 -33.84 0.31
C ALA A 354 -2.76 -32.96 -0.91
N HIS A 355 -1.92 -32.94 -1.95
CA HIS A 355 -2.32 -32.34 -3.22
C HIS A 355 -3.43 -33.15 -3.88
N LEU A 356 -4.41 -32.46 -4.46
CA LEU A 356 -5.52 -33.07 -5.17
C LEU A 356 -5.14 -33.35 -6.62
N LYS A 357 -5.79 -34.38 -7.21
CA LYS A 357 -5.71 -34.61 -8.65
C LYS A 357 -6.23 -33.39 -9.40
N PRO A 358 -5.63 -33.00 -10.54
CA PRO A 358 -6.20 -31.98 -11.41
C PRO A 358 -7.65 -32.28 -11.75
N ALA A 359 -8.54 -31.30 -11.69
CA ALA A 359 -9.93 -31.44 -12.09
C ALA A 359 -10.00 -31.86 -13.57
N THR A 360 -10.65 -32.98 -13.87
CA THR A 360 -10.98 -33.39 -15.24
C THR A 360 -12.41 -32.94 -15.57
N ALA A 361 -12.74 -32.78 -16.85
CA ALA A 361 -14.07 -32.35 -17.30
C ALA A 361 -15.21 -33.23 -16.75
N ASP A 362 -14.94 -34.49 -16.35
CA ASP A 362 -15.90 -35.43 -15.76
C ASP A 362 -16.04 -35.22 -14.24
N THR A 363 -15.20 -34.42 -13.58
CA THR A 363 -15.22 -34.16 -12.14
C THR A 363 -15.70 -32.75 -11.75
N GLU A 364 -16.01 -31.90 -12.73
CA GLU A 364 -16.69 -30.63 -12.48
C GLU A 364 -18.10 -30.90 -11.92
N GLY A 365 -18.22 -30.91 -10.60
CA GLY A 365 -19.49 -31.02 -9.88
C GLY A 365 -19.59 -32.16 -8.87
N SER A 366 -18.54 -32.92 -8.61
CA SER A 366 -18.63 -34.16 -7.79
C SER A 366 -17.74 -34.20 -6.56
N LEU A 367 -17.44 -33.06 -5.92
CA LEU A 367 -17.09 -33.09 -4.50
C LEU A 367 -18.33 -32.64 -3.72
N PRO A 368 -19.19 -33.57 -3.22
CA PRO A 368 -20.38 -33.21 -2.46
C PRO A 368 -19.95 -32.60 -1.10
N GLY A 369 -20.41 -31.39 -0.81
CA GLY A 369 -20.37 -30.85 0.53
C GLY A 369 -19.09 -30.13 0.96
N LEU A 370 -18.40 -29.43 0.05
CA LEU A 370 -17.35 -28.50 0.43
C LEU A 370 -17.96 -27.31 1.20
N LEU A 371 -17.64 -27.18 2.48
CA LEU A 371 -17.96 -25.96 3.23
C LEU A 371 -17.12 -24.78 2.67
N PRO A 372 -17.71 -23.59 2.49
CA PRO A 372 -17.05 -22.46 1.84
C PRO A 372 -15.69 -22.06 2.42
N ASP A 373 -15.47 -22.32 3.72
CA ASP A 373 -14.29 -21.88 4.45
C ASP A 373 -13.28 -23.00 4.79
N SER A 374 -13.64 -24.30 4.65
CA SER A 374 -12.75 -25.41 5.00
C SER A 374 -12.30 -26.23 3.80
N GLY A 375 -12.99 -26.11 2.69
CA GLY A 375 -12.70 -26.85 1.46
C GLY A 375 -12.84 -28.36 1.56
N LEU A 376 -13.43 -28.88 2.63
CA LEU A 376 -13.52 -30.30 2.92
C LEU A 376 -14.98 -30.77 2.84
N PRO A 377 -15.25 -32.04 2.44
CA PRO A 377 -16.54 -32.66 2.58
C PRO A 377 -17.05 -32.59 4.03
N GLU A 378 -18.34 -32.33 4.23
CA GLU A 378 -18.98 -32.29 5.54
C GLU A 378 -18.67 -33.54 6.39
N THR A 379 -18.52 -34.69 5.75
CA THR A 379 -18.15 -35.98 6.35
C THR A 379 -16.75 -35.99 6.98
N LEU A 380 -15.82 -35.13 6.50
CA LEU A 380 -14.46 -35.03 7.03
C LEU A 380 -14.38 -34.17 8.31
N LEU A 381 -15.37 -33.31 8.56
CA LEU A 381 -15.45 -32.51 9.79
C LEU A 381 -15.75 -33.36 11.03
N ASP A 382 -16.38 -34.54 10.86
CA ASP A 382 -16.66 -35.47 11.95
C ASP A 382 -15.46 -36.27 12.42
N LEU A 383 -14.35 -36.26 11.70
CA LEU A 383 -13.11 -37.01 12.05
C LEU A 383 -12.26 -36.33 13.14
N ARG A 384 -12.87 -35.53 13.98
CA ARG A 384 -12.42 -34.88 15.23
C ARG A 384 -10.97 -35.15 15.61
N GLY A 385 -10.01 -34.55 14.85
CA GLY A 385 -8.60 -34.55 15.24
C GLY A 385 -7.82 -35.82 14.88
N ASP A 386 -8.39 -36.80 14.22
CA ASP A 386 -7.63 -37.94 13.69
C ASP A 386 -7.15 -37.65 12.25
N ALA A 387 -5.94 -37.07 12.15
CA ALA A 387 -5.28 -36.81 10.87
C ALA A 387 -5.19 -38.10 10.00
N GLY A 388 -5.05 -39.31 10.63
CA GLY A 388 -4.98 -40.54 9.89
C GLY A 388 -6.28 -40.91 9.18
N ALA A 389 -7.42 -40.68 9.82
CA ALA A 389 -8.73 -40.88 9.23
C ALA A 389 -9.00 -39.85 8.10
N PHE A 390 -8.63 -38.60 8.27
CA PHE A 390 -8.70 -37.55 7.24
C PHE A 390 -7.96 -37.95 5.97
N PHE A 391 -6.70 -38.35 6.07
CA PHE A 391 -5.89 -38.73 4.92
C PHE A 391 -6.39 -40.05 4.27
N ALA A 392 -6.97 -40.98 5.04
CA ALA A 392 -7.54 -42.19 4.53
C ALA A 392 -8.79 -41.93 3.66
N GLU A 393 -9.65 -41.03 4.08
CA GLU A 393 -10.84 -40.64 3.32
C GLU A 393 -10.51 -39.80 2.08
N LEU A 394 -9.48 -38.94 2.17
CA LEU A 394 -9.03 -38.13 1.05
C LEU A 394 -8.26 -38.92 -0.02
N ALA A 395 -7.75 -40.12 0.32
CA ALA A 395 -6.87 -40.92 -0.52
C ALA A 395 -7.35 -41.15 -1.98
N PRO A 396 -8.65 -41.37 -2.30
CA PRO A 396 -9.11 -41.52 -3.68
C PRO A 396 -8.93 -40.27 -4.56
N HIS A 397 -8.86 -39.08 -3.92
CA HIS A 397 -8.79 -37.78 -4.57
C HIS A 397 -7.36 -37.24 -4.66
N LEU A 398 -6.41 -37.86 -3.95
CA LEU A 398 -5.03 -37.42 -3.90
C LEU A 398 -4.29 -37.63 -5.22
N ASP A 399 -3.43 -36.66 -5.57
CA ASP A 399 -2.44 -36.78 -6.62
C ASP A 399 -1.49 -37.96 -6.28
N PRO A 400 -1.16 -38.85 -7.24
CA PRO A 400 -0.30 -40.02 -6.99
C PRO A 400 1.15 -39.63 -6.59
N ARG A 401 1.55 -38.40 -6.75
CA ARG A 401 2.88 -37.86 -6.32
C ARG A 401 2.95 -37.61 -4.81
N ASN A 402 1.82 -37.58 -4.09
CA ASN A 402 1.83 -37.45 -2.64
C ASN A 402 2.48 -38.68 -1.98
N LEU A 403 3.24 -38.43 -0.92
CA LEU A 403 3.72 -39.49 -0.06
C LEU A 403 2.60 -39.95 0.88
N PRO A 404 2.53 -41.25 1.21
CA PRO A 404 1.56 -41.74 2.20
C PRO A 404 1.80 -41.09 3.56
N PHE A 405 0.81 -40.35 4.07
CA PHE A 405 0.94 -39.52 5.28
C PHE A 405 1.45 -40.30 6.51
N LYS A 406 0.91 -41.52 6.72
CA LYS A 406 1.26 -42.35 7.88
C LYS A 406 2.75 -42.70 7.90
N GLU A 407 3.31 -43.09 6.76
CA GLU A 407 4.71 -43.43 6.56
C GLU A 407 5.59 -42.22 6.62
N ALA A 408 5.24 -41.10 5.97
CA ALA A 408 5.95 -39.83 6.02
C ALA A 408 6.00 -39.31 7.47
N ARG A 409 4.88 -39.36 8.20
CA ARG A 409 4.83 -38.98 9.62
C ARG A 409 5.80 -39.80 10.47
N ARG A 410 5.89 -41.13 10.23
CA ARG A 410 6.82 -42.01 10.98
C ARG A 410 8.28 -41.59 10.79
N ILE A 411 8.65 -41.08 9.63
CA ILE A 411 10.01 -40.61 9.30
C ILE A 411 10.24 -39.20 9.87
N LEU A 412 9.26 -38.31 9.74
CA LEU A 412 9.39 -36.90 10.14
C LEU A 412 9.30 -36.67 11.65
N ALA A 413 8.40 -37.40 12.35
CA ALA A 413 8.15 -37.15 13.77
C ALA A 413 9.41 -37.23 14.65
N PRO A 414 10.34 -38.19 14.47
CA PRO A 414 11.58 -38.23 15.24
C PRO A 414 12.55 -37.07 14.94
N LEU A 415 12.50 -36.48 13.74
CA LEU A 415 13.31 -35.30 13.41
C LEU A 415 12.71 -34.04 14.03
N LEU A 416 11.39 -33.88 13.90
CA LEU A 416 10.70 -32.68 14.40
C LEU A 416 10.67 -32.61 15.92
N ALA A 417 10.53 -33.76 16.60
CA ALA A 417 10.54 -33.85 18.07
C ALA A 417 11.94 -33.76 18.70
N ASP A 418 13.01 -33.82 17.90
CA ASP A 418 14.39 -33.81 18.43
C ASP A 418 14.80 -32.36 18.76
N ALA A 419 14.84 -32.04 20.05
CA ALA A 419 15.22 -30.70 20.51
C ALA A 419 16.70 -30.34 20.23
N ALA A 420 17.55 -31.32 19.95
CA ALA A 420 18.94 -31.07 19.61
C ALA A 420 19.15 -30.61 18.16
N ILE A 421 18.13 -30.75 17.31
CA ILE A 421 18.14 -30.29 15.91
C ILE A 421 17.31 -29.02 15.79
N GLY A 422 17.95 -27.88 15.45
CA GLY A 422 17.31 -26.58 15.38
C GLY A 422 16.28 -26.46 14.23
N LYS A 423 15.11 -25.90 14.49
CA LYS A 423 14.10 -25.53 13.49
C LYS A 423 14.07 -24.01 13.35
N CYS A 424 14.23 -23.55 12.12
CA CYS A 424 14.13 -22.15 11.72
C CYS A 424 12.95 -21.98 10.78
N GLY A 425 12.27 -20.85 10.82
CA GLY A 425 11.15 -20.60 9.91
C GLY A 425 10.65 -19.16 9.93
N GLN A 426 9.54 -18.93 9.28
CA GLN A 426 8.84 -17.65 9.22
C GLN A 426 7.48 -17.78 9.89
N ASN A 427 7.21 -17.09 11.02
CA ASN A 427 5.96 -17.23 11.77
C ASN A 427 5.69 -18.69 12.22
N LEU A 428 6.73 -19.33 12.76
CA LEU A 428 6.73 -20.73 13.18
C LEU A 428 5.61 -21.11 14.14
N LYS A 429 4.98 -20.15 14.78
CA LYS A 429 3.80 -20.39 15.62
C LYS A 429 2.68 -21.08 14.84
N TYR A 430 2.47 -20.70 13.59
CA TYR A 430 1.50 -21.32 12.70
C TYR A 430 1.86 -22.80 12.42
N ASP A 431 3.09 -23.02 11.97
CA ASP A 431 3.59 -24.36 11.62
C ASP A 431 3.59 -25.30 12.84
N PHE A 432 3.99 -24.79 13.99
CA PHE A 432 3.95 -25.52 15.26
C PHE A 432 2.54 -26.05 15.57
N GLN A 433 1.51 -25.20 15.43
CA GLN A 433 0.12 -25.58 15.68
C GLN A 433 -0.37 -26.63 14.67
N VAL A 434 -0.12 -26.39 13.38
CA VAL A 434 -0.53 -27.30 12.31
C VAL A 434 0.11 -28.67 12.50
N LEU A 435 1.43 -28.71 12.66
CA LEU A 435 2.18 -29.97 12.80
C LEU A 435 1.76 -30.74 14.07
N THR A 436 1.66 -30.05 15.20
CA THR A 436 1.23 -30.68 16.47
C THR A 436 -0.15 -31.32 16.33
N ARG A 437 -1.10 -30.63 15.71
CA ARG A 437 -2.45 -31.12 15.48
C ARG A 437 -2.49 -32.34 14.55
N HIS A 438 -1.53 -32.47 13.62
CA HIS A 438 -1.40 -33.63 12.76
C HIS A 438 -0.53 -34.76 13.35
N GLY A 439 -0.21 -34.69 14.64
CA GLY A 439 0.58 -35.72 15.32
C GLY A 439 2.07 -35.70 14.94
N LEU A 440 2.57 -34.53 14.57
CA LEU A 440 3.96 -34.24 14.30
C LEU A 440 4.46 -33.25 15.38
N PRO A 441 4.85 -33.74 16.57
CA PRO A 441 5.30 -32.86 17.64
C PRO A 441 6.60 -32.15 17.25
N VAL A 442 6.68 -30.85 17.52
CA VAL A 442 7.85 -30.01 17.21
C VAL A 442 8.54 -29.59 18.51
N ALA A 443 9.86 -29.71 18.53
CA ALA A 443 10.71 -29.19 19.60
C ALA A 443 12.00 -28.61 19.02
N GLY A 444 12.69 -27.76 19.77
CA GLY A 444 13.93 -27.16 19.32
C GLY A 444 13.71 -26.06 18.28
N LEU A 445 12.72 -25.20 18.46
CA LEU A 445 12.63 -23.94 17.73
C LEU A 445 13.82 -23.08 18.12
N VAL A 446 14.60 -22.62 17.15
CA VAL A 446 15.81 -21.84 17.40
C VAL A 446 15.73 -20.45 16.80
N ASP A 447 15.03 -20.27 15.68
CA ASP A 447 14.88 -18.96 15.05
C ASP A 447 13.55 -18.82 14.31
N ASP A 448 12.89 -17.67 14.52
CA ASP A 448 11.74 -17.21 13.76
C ASP A 448 12.10 -15.87 13.10
N SER A 449 12.17 -15.83 11.78
CA SER A 449 12.60 -14.64 11.01
C SER A 449 11.68 -13.44 11.18
N MET A 450 10.38 -13.66 11.40
CA MET A 450 9.42 -12.58 11.69
C MET A 450 9.70 -11.93 13.03
N VAL A 451 9.93 -12.74 14.07
CA VAL A 451 10.20 -12.26 15.44
C VAL A 451 11.56 -11.58 15.52
N LEU A 452 12.61 -12.18 14.94
CA LEU A 452 13.93 -11.57 14.83
C LEU A 452 13.90 -10.21 14.16
N SER A 453 13.21 -10.11 13.02
CA SER A 453 13.07 -8.85 12.30
C SER A 453 12.30 -7.80 13.08
N PHE A 454 11.26 -8.18 13.82
CA PHE A 454 10.47 -7.27 14.63
C PHE A 454 11.27 -6.67 15.79
N LEU A 455 12.09 -7.46 16.45
CA LEU A 455 12.98 -6.99 17.53
C LEU A 455 14.00 -5.97 17.04
N LEU A 456 14.56 -6.21 15.85
CA LEU A 456 15.55 -5.30 15.25
C LEU A 456 14.91 -3.99 14.76
N GLU A 457 13.70 -4.04 14.18
CA GLU A 457 13.08 -2.89 13.56
C GLU A 457 11.55 -3.02 13.51
N SER A 458 10.85 -2.58 14.54
CA SER A 458 9.39 -2.74 14.68
C SER A 458 8.54 -1.93 13.68
N GLY A 459 9.14 -0.98 12.95
CA GLY A 459 8.43 -0.05 12.04
C GLY A 459 8.27 -0.52 10.61
N VAL A 460 8.70 -1.73 10.27
CA VAL A 460 8.70 -2.28 8.91
C VAL A 460 7.76 -3.48 8.78
N ARG A 461 7.59 -3.99 7.57
CA ARG A 461 6.89 -5.24 7.33
C ARG A 461 7.81 -6.43 7.59
N HIS A 462 7.27 -7.48 8.21
CA HIS A 462 8.01 -8.66 8.64
C HIS A 462 7.58 -9.95 7.92
N ASN A 463 6.86 -9.86 6.79
CA ASN A 463 6.54 -11.03 5.97
C ASN A 463 7.77 -11.51 5.20
N LEU A 464 7.77 -12.78 4.81
CA LEU A 464 8.88 -13.44 4.13
C LEU A 464 9.32 -12.69 2.85
N ASP A 465 8.36 -12.27 2.03
CA ASP A 465 8.62 -11.57 0.77
C ASP A 465 9.39 -10.26 0.97
N ASP A 466 8.88 -9.39 1.86
CA ASP A 466 9.49 -8.08 2.09
C ASP A 466 10.87 -8.22 2.77
N LEU A 467 11.03 -9.20 3.66
CA LEU A 467 12.32 -9.51 4.27
C LEU A 467 13.33 -10.05 3.25
N SER A 468 12.93 -10.95 2.37
CA SER A 468 13.79 -11.55 1.34
C SER A 468 14.30 -10.50 0.36
N VAL A 469 13.44 -9.61 -0.10
CA VAL A 469 13.83 -8.49 -0.97
C VAL A 469 14.80 -7.55 -0.23
N ARG A 470 14.50 -7.21 1.01
CA ARG A 470 15.26 -6.21 1.78
C ARG A 470 16.63 -6.73 2.25
N LEU A 471 16.71 -7.98 2.68
CA LEU A 471 17.88 -8.51 3.36
C LEU A 471 18.70 -9.51 2.54
N LEU A 472 18.07 -10.20 1.59
CA LEU A 472 18.72 -11.21 0.77
C LEU A 472 18.85 -10.79 -0.70
N ASP A 473 18.27 -9.66 -1.10
CA ASP A 473 18.15 -9.21 -2.49
C ASP A 473 17.53 -10.27 -3.43
N VAL A 474 16.56 -11.02 -2.91
CA VAL A 474 15.82 -12.07 -3.63
C VAL A 474 14.36 -11.69 -3.71
N LYS A 475 13.78 -11.75 -4.90
CA LYS A 475 12.33 -11.66 -5.11
C LYS A 475 11.73 -13.07 -5.04
N PRO A 476 10.96 -13.42 -3.99
CA PRO A 476 10.33 -14.73 -3.89
C PRO A 476 9.25 -14.92 -4.94
N ILE A 477 8.89 -16.17 -5.17
CA ILE A 477 7.69 -16.54 -5.91
C ILE A 477 6.48 -16.06 -5.10
N ALA A 478 5.59 -15.26 -5.70
CA ALA A 478 4.43 -14.75 -4.96
C ALA A 478 3.35 -15.82 -4.81
N PHE A 479 2.72 -15.94 -3.64
CA PHE A 479 1.64 -16.89 -3.39
C PHE A 479 0.53 -16.81 -4.43
N GLU A 480 0.17 -15.61 -4.88
CA GLU A 480 -0.84 -15.42 -5.92
C GLU A 480 -0.43 -15.94 -7.32
N GLU A 481 0.86 -16.16 -7.57
CA GLU A 481 1.32 -16.82 -8.81
C GLU A 481 1.00 -18.30 -8.79
N ILE A 482 0.88 -18.91 -7.59
CA ILE A 482 0.57 -20.32 -7.38
C ILE A 482 -0.94 -20.57 -7.40
N VAL A 483 -1.71 -19.76 -6.66
CA VAL A 483 -3.14 -19.99 -6.43
C VAL A 483 -4.07 -19.04 -7.17
N GLY A 484 -3.55 -17.99 -7.83
CA GLY A 484 -4.36 -16.96 -8.48
C GLY A 484 -4.89 -15.89 -7.53
N LYS A 485 -5.74 -14.98 -8.03
CA LYS A 485 -6.29 -13.83 -7.30
C LYS A 485 -7.81 -13.74 -7.35
N GLY A 486 -8.38 -13.15 -6.31
CA GLY A 486 -9.80 -12.76 -6.26
C GLY A 486 -10.76 -13.95 -6.29
N LYS A 487 -11.91 -13.82 -6.98
CA LYS A 487 -12.96 -14.84 -6.98
C LYS A 487 -12.56 -16.20 -7.61
N GLY A 488 -11.47 -16.23 -8.38
CA GLY A 488 -10.94 -17.44 -9.00
C GLY A 488 -9.73 -18.00 -8.26
N GLN A 489 -9.42 -17.52 -7.06
CA GLN A 489 -8.32 -18.05 -6.26
C GLN A 489 -8.59 -19.48 -5.84
N LYS A 490 -7.63 -20.35 -6.13
CA LYS A 490 -7.64 -21.76 -5.73
C LYS A 490 -7.07 -21.91 -4.32
N ARG A 491 -7.31 -23.05 -3.71
CA ARG A 491 -6.57 -23.48 -2.52
C ARG A 491 -5.22 -24.04 -2.92
N PHE A 492 -4.29 -24.13 -1.97
CA PHE A 492 -2.95 -24.63 -2.24
C PHE A 492 -2.93 -26.11 -2.68
N ASP A 493 -3.83 -26.93 -2.15
CA ASP A 493 -3.98 -28.34 -2.55
C ASP A 493 -4.51 -28.54 -3.98
N GLU A 494 -5.06 -27.49 -4.60
CA GLU A 494 -5.54 -27.46 -5.99
C GLU A 494 -4.54 -26.78 -6.95
N ALA A 495 -3.40 -26.31 -6.42
CA ALA A 495 -2.38 -25.62 -7.19
C ALA A 495 -1.65 -26.55 -8.16
N ASP A 496 -1.01 -25.97 -9.19
CA ASP A 496 -0.08 -26.72 -10.02
C ASP A 496 1.06 -27.29 -9.18
N PHE A 497 1.25 -28.61 -9.25
CA PHE A 497 2.17 -29.32 -8.39
C PHE A 497 3.63 -28.84 -8.53
N GLU A 498 4.11 -28.65 -9.75
CA GLU A 498 5.50 -28.26 -9.99
C GLU A 498 5.78 -26.83 -9.49
N HIS A 499 4.82 -25.93 -9.70
CA HIS A 499 4.91 -24.57 -9.16
C HIS A 499 4.84 -24.56 -7.64
N ALA A 500 3.94 -25.37 -7.05
CA ALA A 500 3.82 -25.51 -5.59
C ALA A 500 5.12 -26.03 -4.95
N VAL A 501 5.81 -26.99 -5.59
CA VAL A 501 7.11 -27.50 -5.12
C VAL A 501 8.16 -26.41 -5.07
N GLN A 502 8.26 -25.59 -6.13
CA GLN A 502 9.25 -24.51 -6.19
C GLN A 502 8.97 -23.44 -5.14
N TYR A 503 7.72 -23.02 -5.00
CA TYR A 503 7.28 -22.05 -4.02
C TYR A 503 7.57 -22.52 -2.57
N ALA A 504 7.06 -23.68 -2.19
CA ALA A 504 7.15 -24.18 -0.82
C ALA A 504 8.60 -24.47 -0.39
N ALA A 505 9.44 -25.04 -1.29
CA ALA A 505 10.84 -25.27 -0.98
C ALA A 505 11.66 -23.95 -0.92
N GLU A 506 11.28 -22.94 -1.72
CA GLU A 506 11.85 -21.61 -1.65
C GLU A 506 11.57 -20.95 -0.30
N ASP A 507 10.33 -21.03 0.21
CA ASP A 507 9.94 -20.39 1.47
C ASP A 507 10.74 -20.92 2.66
N ALA A 508 10.95 -22.24 2.74
CA ALA A 508 11.81 -22.85 3.76
C ALA A 508 13.29 -22.43 3.65
N ASP A 509 13.85 -22.35 2.42
CA ASP A 509 15.24 -21.89 2.20
C ASP A 509 15.39 -20.40 2.57
N LEU A 510 14.48 -19.55 2.10
CA LEU A 510 14.52 -18.13 2.40
C LEU A 510 14.37 -17.86 3.89
N ALA A 511 13.50 -18.59 4.59
CA ALA A 511 13.36 -18.47 6.04
C ALA A 511 14.67 -18.84 6.77
N LEU A 512 15.33 -19.92 6.38
CA LEU A 512 16.62 -20.32 6.95
C LEU A 512 17.69 -19.24 6.73
N ARG A 513 17.83 -18.72 5.51
CA ARG A 513 18.80 -17.67 5.17
C ARG A 513 18.51 -16.33 5.87
N LEU A 514 17.23 -15.99 6.03
CA LEU A 514 16.82 -14.81 6.79
C LEU A 514 17.16 -14.94 8.27
N CYS A 515 16.93 -16.10 8.87
CA CYS A 515 17.31 -16.37 10.24
C CYS A 515 18.82 -16.18 10.45
N ASP A 516 19.66 -16.65 9.52
CA ASP A 516 21.12 -16.43 9.58
C ASP A 516 21.49 -14.95 9.55
N ASN A 517 20.92 -14.20 8.62
CA ASN A 517 21.19 -12.77 8.45
C ASN A 517 20.74 -11.95 9.67
N LEU A 518 19.52 -12.23 10.16
CA LEU A 518 18.92 -11.49 11.25
C LEU A 518 19.56 -11.85 12.60
N ARG A 519 19.93 -13.10 12.80
CA ARG A 519 20.61 -13.56 14.02
C ARG A 519 21.97 -12.87 14.24
N ALA A 520 22.73 -12.71 13.16
CA ALA A 520 24.00 -11.98 13.20
C ALA A 520 23.78 -10.52 13.66
N LYS A 521 22.80 -9.83 13.09
CA LYS A 521 22.46 -8.45 13.47
C LYS A 521 21.94 -8.33 14.91
N LEU A 522 21.15 -9.31 15.37
CA LEU A 522 20.62 -9.33 16.73
C LEU A 522 21.72 -9.39 17.77
N THR A 523 22.81 -10.13 17.49
CA THR A 523 23.98 -10.24 18.34
C THR A 523 24.72 -8.90 18.41
N ASP A 524 24.87 -8.21 17.28
CA ASP A 524 25.51 -6.89 17.23
C ASP A 524 24.73 -5.84 18.04
N GLU A 525 23.39 -5.89 18.04
CA GLU A 525 22.51 -4.99 18.80
C GLU A 525 22.30 -5.40 20.27
N GLN A 526 22.93 -6.47 20.74
CA GLN A 526 22.84 -6.99 22.11
C GLN A 526 21.41 -7.39 22.54
N LEU A 527 20.54 -7.76 21.61
CA LEU A 527 19.16 -8.18 21.86
C LEU A 527 18.98 -9.70 22.00
N HIS A 528 20.07 -10.46 21.89
CA HIS A 528 20.03 -11.93 21.88
C HIS A 528 19.40 -12.54 23.14
N LEU A 529 19.68 -11.99 24.33
CA LEU A 529 19.08 -12.48 25.58
C LEU A 529 17.57 -12.29 25.63
N LEU A 530 17.08 -11.12 25.19
CA LEU A 530 15.64 -10.85 25.09
C LEU A 530 14.96 -11.85 24.14
N TYR A 531 15.59 -12.09 23.01
CA TYR A 531 15.08 -13.04 22.03
C TYR A 531 15.05 -14.48 22.59
N GLU A 532 16.16 -14.97 23.14
CA GLU A 532 16.32 -16.36 23.57
C GLU A 532 15.54 -16.68 24.85
N GLU A 533 15.45 -15.75 25.78
CA GLU A 533 14.80 -15.98 27.08
C GLU A 533 13.32 -15.60 27.08
N VAL A 534 12.87 -14.73 26.19
CA VAL A 534 11.49 -14.21 26.20
C VAL A 534 10.77 -14.48 24.89
N ASP A 535 11.22 -13.88 23.78
CA ASP A 535 10.42 -13.84 22.56
C ASP A 535 10.32 -15.18 21.83
N LEU A 536 11.40 -15.95 21.77
CA LEU A 536 11.39 -17.26 21.13
C LEU A 536 10.57 -18.29 21.93
N PRO A 537 10.74 -18.44 23.26
CA PRO A 537 9.88 -19.33 24.05
C PRO A 537 8.39 -18.94 24.00
N LEU A 538 8.10 -17.64 23.87
CA LEU A 538 6.73 -17.13 23.76
C LEU A 538 6.00 -17.68 22.55
N VAL A 539 6.67 -18.04 21.45
CA VAL A 539 6.08 -18.65 20.26
C VAL A 539 5.30 -19.92 20.62
N GLU A 540 5.90 -20.83 21.38
CA GLU A 540 5.26 -22.08 21.82
C GLU A 540 4.11 -21.82 22.82
N VAL A 541 4.30 -20.86 23.73
CA VAL A 541 3.27 -20.49 24.70
C VAL A 541 2.04 -19.91 24.00
N LEU A 542 2.23 -19.01 23.04
CA LEU A 542 1.13 -18.43 22.26
C LEU A 542 0.44 -19.48 21.37
N ALA A 543 1.21 -20.39 20.78
CA ALA A 543 0.65 -21.51 20.02
C ALA A 543 -0.28 -22.37 20.88
N ALA A 544 0.13 -22.67 22.11
CA ALA A 544 -0.67 -23.43 23.07
C ALA A 544 -1.93 -22.67 23.49
N LEU A 545 -1.82 -21.36 23.79
CA LEU A 545 -2.97 -20.51 24.14
C LEU A 545 -3.99 -20.44 23.01
N GLU A 546 -3.54 -20.21 21.78
CA GLU A 546 -4.39 -20.17 20.58
C GLU A 546 -5.05 -21.56 20.34
N GLY A 547 -4.28 -22.64 20.46
CA GLY A 547 -4.77 -23.99 20.27
C GLY A 547 -5.83 -24.42 21.31
N HIS A 548 -5.72 -23.97 22.56
CA HIS A 548 -6.73 -24.21 23.59
C HIS A 548 -8.02 -23.44 23.35
N GLY A 549 -7.92 -22.19 22.89
CA GLY A 549 -9.07 -21.34 22.61
C GLY A 549 -9.92 -21.05 23.84
N VAL A 550 -11.07 -20.42 23.61
CA VAL A 550 -11.99 -19.91 24.63
C VAL A 550 -13.38 -20.49 24.42
N ARG A 551 -14.01 -20.99 25.48
CA ARG A 551 -15.38 -21.50 25.44
C ARG A 551 -16.39 -20.38 25.63
N LEU A 552 -17.48 -20.41 24.82
CA LEU A 552 -18.57 -19.47 24.90
C LEU A 552 -19.88 -20.15 25.33
N ASP A 553 -20.66 -19.45 26.17
CA ASP A 553 -22.06 -19.80 26.40
C ASP A 553 -22.93 -19.14 25.31
N LEU A 554 -23.25 -19.92 24.27
CA LEU A 554 -24.04 -19.48 23.13
C LEU A 554 -25.47 -19.11 23.50
N LYS A 555 -26.02 -19.66 24.61
CA LYS A 555 -27.38 -19.33 25.07
C LYS A 555 -27.41 -17.93 25.65
N VAL A 556 -26.38 -17.56 26.42
CA VAL A 556 -26.23 -16.20 26.96
C VAL A 556 -26.10 -15.19 25.80
N LEU A 557 -25.28 -15.48 24.80
CA LEU A 557 -25.12 -14.60 23.62
C LEU A 557 -26.43 -14.47 22.84
N ALA A 558 -27.18 -15.55 22.64
CA ALA A 558 -28.46 -15.50 21.95
C ALA A 558 -29.49 -14.66 22.70
N GLN A 559 -29.58 -14.77 24.04
CA GLN A 559 -30.45 -13.96 24.86
C GLN A 559 -30.05 -12.47 24.80
N LEU A 560 -28.74 -12.21 24.83
CA LEU A 560 -28.18 -10.86 24.72
C LEU A 560 -28.51 -10.24 23.36
N ALA A 561 -28.41 -11.02 22.25
CA ALA A 561 -28.81 -10.58 20.92
C ALA A 561 -30.26 -10.10 20.86
N VAL A 562 -31.21 -10.87 21.42
CA VAL A 562 -32.64 -10.49 21.46
C VAL A 562 -32.82 -9.18 22.20
N ARG A 563 -32.19 -9.01 23.38
CA ARG A 563 -32.26 -7.79 24.17
C ARG A 563 -31.74 -6.59 23.41
N MET A 564 -30.51 -6.72 22.86
CA MET A 564 -29.82 -5.63 22.15
C MET A 564 -30.52 -5.24 20.85
N HIS A 565 -31.08 -6.18 20.10
CA HIS A 565 -31.96 -5.85 18.96
C HIS A 565 -33.20 -5.05 19.38
N GLY A 566 -33.80 -5.40 20.52
CA GLY A 566 -34.92 -4.63 21.07
C GLY A 566 -34.52 -3.20 21.42
N GLU A 567 -33.34 -3.00 22.02
CA GLU A 567 -32.83 -1.69 22.38
C GLU A 567 -32.43 -0.88 21.13
N ARG A 568 -31.77 -1.51 20.15
CA ARG A 568 -31.45 -0.88 18.87
C ARG A 568 -32.71 -0.35 18.18
N LYS A 569 -33.73 -1.18 18.06
CA LYS A 569 -35.00 -0.79 17.43
C LYS A 569 -35.70 0.37 18.18
N ARG A 570 -35.63 0.38 19.52
CA ARG A 570 -36.20 1.50 20.32
C ARG A 570 -35.44 2.80 20.07
N ALA A 571 -34.11 2.75 20.09
CA ALA A 571 -33.27 3.91 19.80
C ALA A 571 -33.49 4.41 18.35
N GLU A 572 -33.57 3.53 17.37
CA GLU A 572 -33.85 3.85 15.97
C GLU A 572 -35.22 4.55 15.84
N ALA A 573 -36.28 3.99 16.42
CA ALA A 573 -37.61 4.58 16.39
C ALA A 573 -37.63 5.98 17.06
N ARG A 574 -36.92 6.14 18.18
CA ARG A 574 -36.84 7.44 18.87
C ARG A 574 -36.05 8.47 18.04
N VAL A 575 -34.99 8.08 17.39
CA VAL A 575 -34.23 8.95 16.45
C VAL A 575 -35.14 9.44 15.33
N LEU A 576 -35.89 8.53 14.69
CA LEU A 576 -36.81 8.90 13.60
C LEU A 576 -37.97 9.81 14.07
N GLU A 577 -38.50 9.56 15.28
CA GLU A 577 -39.51 10.44 15.92
C GLU A 577 -38.95 11.85 16.14
N LEU A 578 -37.76 11.97 16.73
CA LEU A 578 -37.09 13.25 16.98
C LEU A 578 -36.71 13.99 15.69
N ALA A 579 -36.34 13.25 14.67
CA ALA A 579 -36.05 13.79 13.33
C ALA A 579 -37.33 14.28 12.63
N GLY A 580 -38.48 13.69 12.91
CA GLY A 580 -39.79 14.01 12.30
C GLY A 580 -39.93 13.53 10.87
N GLU A 581 -39.04 12.69 10.39
CA GLU A 581 -39.08 12.05 9.06
C GLU A 581 -38.16 10.81 8.99
N PRO A 582 -38.46 9.85 8.12
CA PRO A 582 -37.59 8.70 7.91
C PRO A 582 -36.31 9.08 7.14
N PHE A 583 -35.16 8.56 7.57
CA PHE A 583 -33.87 8.71 6.90
C PHE A 583 -32.96 7.52 7.23
N ASN A 584 -31.87 7.37 6.50
CA ASN A 584 -30.87 6.34 6.78
C ASN A 584 -29.88 6.81 7.86
N LEU A 585 -29.98 6.24 9.07
CA LEU A 585 -29.13 6.56 10.22
C LEU A 585 -27.63 6.28 9.94
N ASN A 586 -27.33 5.38 8.99
CA ASN A 586 -25.95 5.04 8.58
C ASN A 586 -25.39 5.96 7.50
N SER A 587 -26.18 6.92 6.99
CA SER A 587 -25.71 7.90 6.00
C SER A 587 -25.25 9.19 6.70
N PRO A 588 -23.93 9.48 6.75
CA PRO A 588 -23.43 10.73 7.37
C PRO A 588 -24.03 11.99 6.74
N THR A 589 -24.31 11.95 5.43
CA THR A 589 -24.88 13.07 4.68
C THR A 589 -26.31 13.35 5.11
N GLN A 590 -27.16 12.31 5.18
CA GLN A 590 -28.57 12.48 5.63
C GLN A 590 -28.62 12.88 7.10
N LEU A 591 -27.82 12.23 7.92
CA LEU A 591 -27.72 12.55 9.34
C LEU A 591 -27.29 14.01 9.58
N GLY A 592 -26.28 14.48 8.82
CA GLY A 592 -25.83 15.88 8.87
C GLY A 592 -26.94 16.86 8.47
N ALA A 593 -27.72 16.55 7.42
CA ALA A 593 -28.87 17.37 7.01
C ALA A 593 -29.94 17.46 8.09
N ILE A 594 -30.24 16.37 8.81
CA ILE A 594 -31.16 16.34 9.92
C ILE A 594 -30.64 17.16 11.13
N LEU A 595 -29.43 16.85 11.60
CA LEU A 595 -28.88 17.46 12.81
C LEU A 595 -28.63 18.96 12.64
N PHE A 596 -27.95 19.35 11.59
CA PHE A 596 -27.47 20.72 11.40
C PHE A 596 -28.39 21.55 10.50
N GLY A 597 -29.04 20.93 9.51
CA GLY A 597 -29.95 21.63 8.61
C GLY A 597 -31.37 21.79 9.20
N LYS A 598 -31.99 20.68 9.63
CA LYS A 598 -33.39 20.68 10.08
C LYS A 598 -33.57 21.04 11.56
N LEU A 599 -32.77 20.38 12.42
CA LEU A 599 -32.87 20.58 13.89
C LEU A 599 -32.06 21.77 14.39
N GLY A 600 -31.18 22.32 13.57
CA GLY A 600 -30.47 23.58 13.82
C GLY A 600 -29.35 23.48 14.88
N TYR A 601 -28.85 22.29 15.21
CA TYR A 601 -27.69 22.16 16.09
C TYR A 601 -26.45 22.80 15.46
N LYS A 602 -25.57 23.36 16.28
CA LYS A 602 -24.35 23.98 15.77
C LYS A 602 -23.30 22.91 15.45
N PRO A 603 -22.73 22.91 14.24
CA PRO A 603 -21.63 22.00 13.91
C PRO A 603 -20.41 22.26 14.79
N VAL A 604 -19.84 21.18 15.34
CA VAL A 604 -18.66 21.21 16.20
C VAL A 604 -17.38 21.05 15.37
N LYS A 605 -17.45 20.17 14.36
CA LYS A 605 -16.27 19.76 13.55
C LYS A 605 -16.69 19.56 12.10
N PHE A 606 -15.78 19.84 11.19
CA PHE A 606 -15.99 19.66 9.75
C PHE A 606 -15.06 18.59 9.19
N THR A 607 -15.54 17.85 8.18
CA THR A 607 -14.74 16.83 7.50
C THR A 607 -13.62 17.47 6.66
N GLY A 608 -12.45 16.83 6.58
CA GLY A 608 -11.29 17.39 5.91
C GLY A 608 -11.48 17.59 4.41
N LYS A 609 -12.11 16.63 3.71
CA LYS A 609 -12.29 16.64 2.25
C LYS A 609 -13.44 17.51 1.74
N THR A 610 -14.63 17.32 2.31
CA THR A 610 -15.87 17.93 1.79
C THR A 610 -16.27 19.19 2.53
N LYS A 611 -15.57 19.55 3.62
CA LYS A 611 -15.96 20.64 4.54
C LYS A 611 -17.41 20.51 5.06
N ALA A 612 -18.00 19.32 4.96
CA ALA A 612 -19.31 19.04 5.52
C ALA A 612 -19.21 18.87 7.04
N PRO A 613 -20.26 19.23 7.81
CA PRO A 613 -20.30 18.97 9.24
C PRO A 613 -20.10 17.49 9.55
N SER A 614 -19.20 17.16 10.50
CA SER A 614 -18.96 15.79 10.93
C SER A 614 -20.11 15.29 11.80
N THR A 615 -20.38 13.99 11.71
CA THR A 615 -21.33 13.27 12.56
C THR A 615 -20.65 12.09 13.28
N ASP A 616 -19.35 12.19 13.52
CA ASP A 616 -18.57 11.18 14.24
C ASP A 616 -19.00 11.09 15.72
N GLU A 617 -18.46 10.10 16.42
CA GLU A 617 -18.85 9.81 17.80
C GLU A 617 -18.58 10.99 18.74
N ASP A 618 -17.41 11.64 18.59
CA ASP A 618 -17.01 12.78 19.43
C ASP A 618 -17.99 13.96 19.26
N VAL A 619 -18.38 14.24 18.00
CA VAL A 619 -19.36 15.28 17.68
C VAL A 619 -20.71 14.98 18.30
N LEU A 620 -21.20 13.73 18.19
CA LEU A 620 -22.47 13.34 18.79
C LEU A 620 -22.43 13.41 20.33
N GLN A 621 -21.32 13.05 20.96
CA GLN A 621 -21.11 13.18 22.39
C GLN A 621 -21.19 14.65 22.84
N GLU A 622 -20.52 15.53 22.08
CA GLU A 622 -20.55 16.98 22.38
C GLU A 622 -21.93 17.58 22.16
N LEU A 623 -22.63 17.21 21.07
CA LEU A 623 -24.00 17.63 20.83
C LEU A 623 -24.94 17.20 21.97
N ALA A 624 -24.82 15.96 22.45
CA ALA A 624 -25.61 15.45 23.55
C ALA A 624 -25.32 16.18 24.86
N LYS A 625 -24.03 16.43 25.16
CA LYS A 625 -23.58 17.01 26.42
C LYS A 625 -23.75 18.52 26.48
N GLU A 626 -23.30 19.26 25.46
CA GLU A 626 -23.21 20.71 25.47
C GLU A 626 -24.49 21.39 24.91
N GLN A 627 -25.18 20.72 23.98
CA GLN A 627 -26.38 21.28 23.35
C GLN A 627 -27.68 20.54 23.77
N GLY A 628 -27.59 19.55 24.65
CA GLY A 628 -28.76 18.80 25.15
C GLY A 628 -29.50 18.03 24.06
N ALA A 629 -28.80 17.62 22.99
CA ALA A 629 -29.40 16.96 21.84
C ALA A 629 -29.80 15.52 22.17
N GLU A 630 -31.06 15.27 22.53
CA GLU A 630 -31.58 13.92 22.82
C GLU A 630 -31.35 12.98 21.62
N ILE A 631 -31.58 13.47 20.41
CA ILE A 631 -31.36 12.67 19.19
C ILE A 631 -29.90 12.18 19.08
N ALA A 632 -28.93 12.96 19.54
CA ALA A 632 -27.51 12.55 19.51
C ALA A 632 -27.25 11.43 20.54
N SER A 633 -27.87 11.48 21.71
CA SER A 633 -27.78 10.41 22.70
C SER A 633 -28.37 9.09 22.18
N GLU A 634 -29.51 9.14 21.52
CA GLU A 634 -30.17 7.95 20.96
C GLU A 634 -29.37 7.39 19.75
N LEU A 635 -28.77 8.27 18.95
CA LEU A 635 -27.87 7.87 17.87
C LEU A 635 -26.59 7.15 18.40
N LEU A 636 -26.00 7.66 19.48
CA LEU A 636 -24.87 7.01 20.14
C LEU A 636 -25.26 5.62 20.65
N ARG A 637 -26.44 5.51 21.31
CA ARG A 637 -26.96 4.23 21.77
C ARG A 637 -27.22 3.26 20.63
N HIS A 638 -27.86 3.72 19.56
CA HIS A 638 -28.07 2.91 18.35
C HIS A 638 -26.75 2.39 17.77
N ARG A 639 -25.75 3.27 17.57
CA ARG A 639 -24.43 2.89 17.05
C ARG A 639 -23.70 1.91 17.96
N GLN A 640 -23.77 2.10 19.27
CA GLN A 640 -23.21 1.19 20.25
C GLN A 640 -23.81 -0.22 20.09
N MET A 641 -25.16 -0.32 20.03
CA MET A 641 -25.82 -1.61 19.85
C MET A 641 -25.44 -2.28 18.53
N VAL A 642 -25.41 -1.53 17.42
CA VAL A 642 -24.98 -2.04 16.12
C VAL A 642 -23.56 -2.60 16.18
N LYS A 643 -22.64 -1.84 16.78
CA LYS A 643 -21.22 -2.25 16.92
C LYS A 643 -21.08 -3.51 17.77
N LEU A 644 -21.74 -3.57 18.93
CA LEU A 644 -21.63 -4.72 19.84
C LEU A 644 -22.28 -5.99 19.26
N LEU A 645 -23.44 -5.85 18.61
CA LEU A 645 -24.08 -6.96 17.90
C LEU A 645 -23.16 -7.50 16.80
N GLY A 646 -22.74 -6.65 15.88
CA GLY A 646 -21.97 -7.07 14.72
C GLY A 646 -20.53 -7.52 15.03
N THR A 647 -19.90 -6.98 16.09
CA THR A 647 -18.51 -7.32 16.41
C THR A 647 -18.40 -8.54 17.34
N TYR A 648 -19.35 -8.71 18.26
CA TYR A 648 -19.21 -9.72 19.30
C TYR A 648 -20.43 -10.66 19.40
N VAL A 649 -21.63 -10.13 19.60
CA VAL A 649 -22.77 -10.95 20.03
C VAL A 649 -23.23 -11.93 18.94
N GLU A 650 -23.23 -11.47 17.69
CA GLU A 650 -23.62 -12.29 16.52
C GLU A 650 -22.39 -12.89 15.80
N ALA A 651 -21.24 -12.19 15.85
CA ALA A 651 -20.04 -12.66 15.19
C ALA A 651 -19.32 -13.82 15.92
N LEU A 652 -19.18 -13.73 17.25
CA LEU A 652 -18.48 -14.75 18.03
C LEU A 652 -19.09 -16.16 17.89
N PRO A 653 -20.41 -16.35 17.90
CA PRO A 653 -21.00 -17.68 17.65
C PRO A 653 -20.62 -18.30 16.30
N LEU A 654 -20.44 -17.48 15.25
CA LEU A 654 -20.05 -17.95 13.92
C LEU A 654 -18.58 -18.34 13.85
N MET A 655 -17.76 -17.84 14.78
CA MET A 655 -16.32 -18.14 14.87
C MET A 655 -16.01 -19.38 15.70
N VAL A 656 -17.02 -20.00 16.32
CA VAL A 656 -16.82 -21.23 17.08
C VAL A 656 -16.32 -22.33 16.12
N ASN A 657 -15.17 -22.91 16.44
CA ASN A 657 -14.63 -24.01 15.68
C ASN A 657 -15.49 -25.26 15.96
N PRO A 658 -16.09 -25.90 14.95
CA PRO A 658 -16.99 -27.05 15.14
C PRO A 658 -16.27 -28.27 15.72
N ILE A 659 -14.96 -28.40 15.54
CA ILE A 659 -14.15 -29.51 16.05
C ILE A 659 -13.91 -29.36 17.56
N THR A 660 -13.51 -28.19 18.01
CA THR A 660 -13.13 -27.93 19.41
C THR A 660 -14.30 -27.42 20.27
N GLY A 661 -15.35 -26.88 19.63
CA GLY A 661 -16.44 -26.19 20.31
C GLY A 661 -16.02 -24.84 20.96
N ARG A 662 -14.88 -24.29 20.55
CA ARG A 662 -14.26 -23.09 21.13
C ARG A 662 -13.94 -22.06 20.06
N VAL A 663 -13.73 -20.83 20.48
CA VAL A 663 -13.21 -19.74 19.66
C VAL A 663 -11.71 -19.66 19.84
N HIS A 664 -10.97 -19.57 18.77
CA HIS A 664 -9.51 -19.48 18.75
C HIS A 664 -9.10 -18.12 18.22
N THR A 665 -8.68 -17.24 19.11
CA THR A 665 -8.09 -15.94 18.73
C THR A 665 -6.67 -16.13 18.26
N ARG A 666 -6.16 -15.23 17.44
CA ARG A 666 -4.74 -15.14 17.07
C ARG A 666 -4.05 -14.10 17.95
N LEU A 667 -2.90 -14.41 18.47
CA LEU A 667 -2.08 -13.54 19.32
C LEU A 667 -0.80 -13.15 18.58
N HIS A 668 -0.63 -11.90 18.28
CA HIS A 668 0.50 -11.37 17.51
C HIS A 668 1.52 -10.73 18.45
N GLN A 669 2.73 -11.32 18.52
CA GLN A 669 3.85 -10.73 19.28
C GLN A 669 4.67 -9.74 18.43
N ALA A 670 4.67 -9.88 17.12
CA ALA A 670 5.39 -9.03 16.18
C ALA A 670 4.47 -7.98 15.52
N ALA A 671 3.66 -7.26 16.30
CA ALA A 671 2.67 -6.32 15.75
C ALA A 671 2.69 -4.93 16.38
N VAL A 672 3.04 -4.80 17.65
CA VAL A 672 2.95 -3.54 18.40
C VAL A 672 4.32 -3.13 18.93
N ALA A 673 4.83 -1.99 18.49
CA ALA A 673 6.17 -1.47 18.83
C ALA A 673 6.45 -1.37 20.35
N SER A 674 5.41 -1.32 21.19
CA SER A 674 5.55 -1.33 22.65
C SER A 674 5.82 -2.74 23.26
N GLY A 675 5.91 -3.80 22.43
CA GLY A 675 6.05 -5.18 22.90
C GLY A 675 4.77 -5.82 23.45
N ARG A 676 3.62 -5.13 23.38
CA ARG A 676 2.33 -5.70 23.77
C ARG A 676 1.83 -6.69 22.72
N LEU A 677 1.16 -7.74 23.18
CA LEU A 677 0.44 -8.64 22.29
C LEU A 677 -0.78 -7.92 21.66
N ALA A 678 -1.04 -8.20 20.40
CA ALA A 678 -2.29 -7.84 19.76
C ALA A 678 -3.11 -9.11 19.46
N SER A 679 -4.45 -9.02 19.48
CA SER A 679 -5.31 -10.15 19.11
C SER A 679 -6.18 -9.83 17.90
N SER A 680 -6.40 -10.84 17.06
CA SER A 680 -7.31 -10.76 15.90
C SER A 680 -8.08 -12.07 15.71
N ASP A 681 -9.11 -12.05 14.93
CA ASP A 681 -9.89 -13.17 14.41
C ASP A 681 -10.39 -14.19 15.45
N PRO A 682 -11.10 -13.75 16.52
CA PRO A 682 -11.58 -12.41 16.87
C PRO A 682 -10.64 -11.62 17.78
N ASN A 683 -10.74 -10.26 17.75
CA ASN A 683 -10.05 -9.44 18.73
C ASN A 683 -10.78 -9.50 20.08
N LEU A 684 -10.28 -10.33 20.99
CA LEU A 684 -10.85 -10.49 22.34
C LEU A 684 -10.40 -9.39 23.32
N GLN A 685 -9.31 -8.67 23.02
CA GLN A 685 -8.76 -7.62 23.90
C GLN A 685 -9.67 -6.35 23.92
N ASN A 686 -10.45 -6.14 22.86
CA ASN A 686 -11.29 -4.95 22.71
C ASN A 686 -12.74 -5.15 23.19
N ILE A 687 -13.08 -6.25 23.85
CA ILE A 687 -14.41 -6.45 24.45
C ILE A 687 -14.59 -5.40 25.57
N PRO A 688 -15.63 -4.53 25.50
CA PRO A 688 -15.82 -3.47 26.48
C PRO A 688 -15.97 -4.00 27.89
N ILE A 689 -15.43 -3.27 28.87
CA ILE A 689 -15.53 -3.64 30.30
C ILE A 689 -16.39 -2.63 31.09
N ARG A 690 -16.46 -1.38 30.64
CA ARG A 690 -17.11 -0.28 31.40
C ARG A 690 -18.61 -0.30 31.29
N THR A 691 -19.17 -0.75 30.17
CA THR A 691 -20.62 -0.79 29.95
C THR A 691 -21.26 -2.06 30.47
N GLU A 692 -22.57 -2.03 30.78
CA GLU A 692 -23.32 -3.21 31.20
C GLU A 692 -23.34 -4.28 30.12
N GLU A 693 -23.53 -3.87 28.86
CA GLU A 693 -23.55 -4.74 27.69
C GLU A 693 -22.20 -5.44 27.50
N GLY A 694 -21.09 -4.68 27.65
CA GLY A 694 -19.74 -5.24 27.55
C GLY A 694 -19.47 -6.29 28.65
N ARG A 695 -19.89 -6.02 29.88
CA ARG A 695 -19.81 -7.00 30.98
C ARG A 695 -20.67 -8.24 30.72
N ALA A 696 -21.85 -8.07 30.10
CA ALA A 696 -22.71 -9.19 29.72
C ALA A 696 -22.09 -10.06 28.63
N ILE A 697 -21.41 -9.45 27.64
CA ILE A 697 -20.64 -10.18 26.61
C ILE A 697 -19.50 -10.96 27.26
N ARG A 698 -18.73 -10.36 28.18
CA ARG A 698 -17.68 -11.06 28.94
C ARG A 698 -18.23 -12.19 29.78
N GLY A 699 -19.42 -12.07 30.33
CA GLY A 699 -20.11 -13.13 31.06
C GLY A 699 -20.46 -14.36 30.23
N ALA A 700 -20.42 -14.24 28.90
CA ALA A 700 -20.58 -15.39 28.01
C ALA A 700 -19.27 -16.20 27.84
N ILE A 701 -18.12 -15.69 28.27
CA ILE A 701 -16.86 -16.43 28.32
C ILE A 701 -16.88 -17.30 29.57
N VAL A 702 -16.89 -18.61 29.41
CA VAL A 702 -17.09 -19.55 30.52
C VAL A 702 -15.99 -20.63 30.53
N PRO A 703 -15.63 -21.14 31.72
CA PRO A 703 -14.74 -22.29 31.82
C PRO A 703 -15.45 -23.58 31.42
N GLU A 704 -14.71 -24.67 31.25
CA GLU A 704 -15.28 -25.98 31.13
C GLU A 704 -15.94 -26.41 32.46
N PRO A 705 -16.94 -27.33 32.43
CA PRO A 705 -17.54 -27.86 33.64
C PRO A 705 -16.50 -28.41 34.62
N GLY A 706 -16.52 -27.91 35.86
CA GLY A 706 -15.55 -28.27 36.89
C GLY A 706 -14.23 -27.46 36.86
N TRP A 707 -14.08 -26.54 35.96
CA TRP A 707 -12.94 -25.61 35.87
C TRP A 707 -13.35 -24.21 36.38
N VAL A 708 -12.36 -23.38 36.61
CA VAL A 708 -12.53 -21.98 36.97
C VAL A 708 -11.73 -21.08 36.05
N LEU A 709 -12.19 -19.83 35.85
CA LEU A 709 -11.38 -18.78 35.25
C LEU A 709 -10.49 -18.18 36.34
N LEU A 710 -9.19 -18.16 36.09
CA LEU A 710 -8.21 -17.46 36.91
C LEU A 710 -7.81 -16.17 36.20
N ASP A 711 -8.01 -15.04 36.87
CA ASP A 711 -7.55 -13.72 36.41
C ASP A 711 -6.44 -13.24 37.33
N ALA A 712 -5.27 -12.94 36.76
CA ALA A 712 -4.11 -12.44 37.48
C ALA A 712 -3.50 -11.28 36.71
N ASP A 713 -3.39 -10.12 37.36
CA ASP A 713 -2.86 -8.89 36.77
C ASP A 713 -1.84 -8.24 37.70
N TYR A 714 -0.81 -7.63 37.13
CA TYR A 714 0.17 -6.84 37.86
C TYR A 714 -0.39 -5.45 38.15
N SER A 715 -0.51 -5.13 39.46
CA SER A 715 -0.95 -3.78 39.85
C SER A 715 0.06 -2.72 39.42
N GLN A 716 -0.36 -1.81 38.56
CA GLN A 716 0.38 -0.63 38.11
C GLN A 716 1.80 -0.94 37.60
N ILE A 717 1.92 -1.94 36.73
CA ILE A 717 3.23 -2.40 36.22
C ILE A 717 4.01 -1.28 35.55
N GLU A 718 3.37 -0.40 34.80
CA GLU A 718 4.01 0.72 34.11
C GLU A 718 4.70 1.67 35.10
N LEU A 719 4.05 2.00 36.23
CA LEU A 719 4.64 2.86 37.26
C LEU A 719 5.84 2.17 37.94
N ARG A 720 5.81 0.86 38.10
CA ARG A 720 6.96 0.08 38.65
C ARG A 720 8.12 0.09 37.69
N VAL A 721 7.88 -0.12 36.41
CA VAL A 721 8.92 -0.07 35.34
C VAL A 721 9.55 1.31 35.25
N VAL A 722 8.74 2.38 35.31
CA VAL A 722 9.26 3.77 35.31
C VAL A 722 10.10 4.07 36.55
N ALA A 723 9.78 3.45 37.69
CA ALA A 723 10.50 3.65 38.97
C ALA A 723 11.81 2.84 39.08
N ALA A 724 11.95 1.78 38.29
CA ALA A 724 13.17 0.95 38.24
C ALA A 724 14.21 1.57 37.30
#